data_bc1965e1cd993fa8197f2aacfb82d7aa
#
_entry.id   bc1965e1cd993fa8197f2aacfb82d7aa
#
_cell.length_a   1.000
_cell.length_b   1.000
_cell.length_c   1.000
_cell.angle_alpha   90.00
_cell.angle_beta   90.00
_cell.angle_gamma   90.00
#
_symmetry.space_group_name_H-M   'P 1'
#
loop_
_entity.id
_entity.type
_entity.pdbx_description
1 polymer ?
#
loop_
_entity_poly.entity_id
_entity_poly.type
_entity_poly.pdbx_seq_one_letter_code
_entity_poly.pdbx_strand_id
1 'polypeptide(L)'
;MSTERNKEQAGALKQYEYTDAVETAKAYFKGDDLAATVWVSKYALKDSMGKIYENSPEQMHRRIAREIERIEKRYPNPMSESEVYDLLKDFRYLIPQGGPMTGIGNNLQIASLSNCFVIGHRKPADSYGGIIRIDEEQVQLMKRRGGVGHDLSHIRPTGSPVLNSALTSTGIVPFMERYSNSTREVAQDGRRGALMLSLSIKHPDAENFIDAKVETGKVTGANVSIKIDDEFMRAVTESRKYHQQFPIDSDKPMYEKDIDARALWNKIVHNAWKSAEPGILFWDTILRESVPDCYADLGFRTVSTNPCGEIPLCPYDSCRLLAINLYSYVDKPFSKEASFDFGKFRSHVAAAMRIMDDIVDLELEKIEAIIEKISKDPEEEDIRHVEHSLWEKIREKALKGRRTGLGITAEGDMLAALGLRYGTDEAIDFAVDIQKTLALEAYRASVIMAEERGKFPMYDPEREKDNPMIARIREADPALYEEMTRHGRRNIAMLTIAPTGTTSLMSQTTSGIEPVFRPVYTRRRKVNPSDKDVKITFVDEVGDSWEEYNVFHHKFLVWLEASGYDLNEVKSMSAAEIEKLVALSPYYKATANDIDWVSKVRMQGAIQKWVDHSISVTVNLPNEVTEELVGKVYMTAWEHGCKGVTVYRDGSRAGVLVESKKKKKGTAKVEEGEAAEGGYRPPRKRPIELTADIVRFKNGEEDWIAFVGIYNGRPYEIFTGKIEEDAMFIPKKIKKGVILKVVDSDGRKRYDFQYKDKYGYTNTIGGISRLFDKQFWNYAKLISGVLRNGMPILDVVTLIESLQLDSESINTWKNGVARALKQYIANGTKVKEKCPNCGQETLVYQNSCPVCMSCGYSKCG
;
A
#
# COMPACT_ATOMS: atom_id res chain seq x y z
N MET A 1 -5.09 31.26 21.38
CA MET A 1 -5.47 31.96 20.13
C MET A 1 -5.58 31.01 18.91
N SER A 2 -4.65 30.06 18.64
CA SER A 2 -4.82 29.14 17.50
C SER A 2 -5.98 28.15 17.67
N THR A 3 -6.19 27.60 18.86
CA THR A 3 -7.30 26.69 19.17
C THR A 3 -8.67 27.39 19.21
N GLU A 4 -8.74 28.65 19.59
CA GLU A 4 -9.99 29.42 19.59
C GLU A 4 -10.35 29.88 18.18
N ARG A 5 -9.39 30.36 17.40
CA ARG A 5 -9.61 30.69 15.96
C ARG A 5 -10.05 29.48 15.15
N ASN A 6 -9.49 28.30 15.43
CA ASN A 6 -9.90 27.06 14.78
C ASN A 6 -11.31 26.62 15.19
N LYS A 7 -11.73 26.88 16.43
CA LYS A 7 -13.11 26.64 16.91
C LYS A 7 -14.10 27.61 16.30
N GLU A 8 -13.74 28.87 16.15
CA GLU A 8 -14.60 29.89 15.50
C GLU A 8 -14.76 29.61 14.00
N GLN A 9 -13.70 29.21 13.30
CA GLN A 9 -13.78 28.79 11.89
C GLN A 9 -14.59 27.51 11.69
N ALA A 10 -14.44 26.52 12.55
CA ALA A 10 -15.24 25.30 12.50
C ALA A 10 -16.72 25.55 12.78
N GLY A 11 -17.05 26.53 13.64
CA GLY A 11 -18.44 26.94 13.92
C GLY A 11 -19.15 27.61 12.75
N ALA A 12 -18.42 28.17 11.78
CA ALA A 12 -18.96 28.81 10.56
C ALA A 12 -19.08 27.84 9.37
N LEU A 13 -18.44 26.65 9.41
CA LEU A 13 -18.46 25.66 8.32
C LEU A 13 -19.62 24.67 8.50
N LYS A 14 -20.30 24.36 7.41
CA LYS A 14 -21.33 23.31 7.39
C LYS A 14 -20.71 21.95 7.58
N GLN A 15 -21.17 21.21 8.59
CA GLN A 15 -20.80 19.81 8.82
C GLN A 15 -21.73 18.90 8.02
N TYR A 16 -21.18 17.77 7.51
CA TYR A 16 -21.90 16.75 6.75
C TYR A 16 -21.76 15.39 7.41
N GLU A 17 -22.82 14.58 7.33
CA GLU A 17 -22.74 13.17 7.69
C GLU A 17 -22.00 12.38 6.61
N TYR A 18 -21.35 11.28 7.00
CA TYR A 18 -20.54 10.48 6.06
C TYR A 18 -21.36 9.94 4.88
N THR A 19 -22.58 9.44 5.16
CA THR A 19 -23.48 8.91 4.13
C THR A 19 -23.89 9.97 3.13
N ASP A 20 -24.25 11.17 3.60
CA ASP A 20 -24.68 12.29 2.76
C ASP A 20 -23.53 12.80 1.88
N ALA A 21 -22.31 12.84 2.46
CA ALA A 21 -21.12 13.22 1.71
C ALA A 21 -20.78 12.19 0.62
N VAL A 22 -20.91 10.89 0.91
CA VAL A 22 -20.69 9.81 -0.08
C VAL A 22 -21.72 9.88 -1.20
N GLU A 23 -23.00 10.06 -0.91
CA GLU A 23 -24.05 10.17 -1.94
C GLU A 23 -23.85 11.40 -2.85
N THR A 24 -23.48 12.54 -2.26
CA THR A 24 -23.19 13.75 -3.05
C THR A 24 -21.95 13.55 -3.92
N ALA A 25 -20.88 12.97 -3.35
CA ALA A 25 -19.67 12.67 -4.10
C ALA A 25 -19.92 11.62 -5.22
N LYS A 26 -20.79 10.65 -4.96
CA LYS A 26 -21.18 9.64 -5.96
C LYS A 26 -21.87 10.29 -7.18
N ALA A 27 -22.73 11.28 -6.95
CA ALA A 27 -23.33 12.04 -8.04
C ALA A 27 -22.26 12.80 -8.87
N TYR A 28 -21.27 13.40 -8.20
CA TYR A 28 -20.13 14.05 -8.84
C TYR A 28 -19.33 13.07 -9.72
N PHE A 29 -19.04 11.86 -9.22
CA PHE A 29 -18.32 10.81 -9.95
C PHE A 29 -19.20 9.97 -10.87
N LYS A 30 -20.40 10.46 -11.25
CA LYS A 30 -21.31 9.79 -12.21
C LYS A 30 -21.68 8.36 -11.81
N GLY A 31 -21.87 8.12 -10.52
CA GLY A 31 -22.26 6.83 -9.96
C GLY A 31 -21.10 5.91 -9.53
N ASP A 32 -19.86 6.36 -9.59
CA ASP A 32 -18.71 5.58 -9.11
C ASP A 32 -18.61 5.61 -7.58
N ASP A 33 -19.11 4.56 -6.93
CA ASP A 33 -19.09 4.37 -5.48
C ASP A 33 -17.66 4.33 -4.91
N LEU A 34 -16.72 3.71 -5.65
CA LEU A 34 -15.35 3.56 -5.18
C LEU A 34 -14.64 4.91 -5.14
N ALA A 35 -14.73 5.68 -6.22
CA ALA A 35 -14.17 7.03 -6.28
C ALA A 35 -14.76 7.93 -5.19
N ALA A 36 -16.09 7.91 -4.99
CA ALA A 36 -16.80 8.68 -3.98
C ALA A 36 -16.35 8.31 -2.55
N THR A 37 -16.37 7.02 -2.23
CA THR A 37 -15.97 6.52 -0.90
C THR A 37 -14.51 6.85 -0.59
N VAL A 38 -13.62 6.68 -1.57
CA VAL A 38 -12.19 6.99 -1.44
C VAL A 38 -11.99 8.48 -1.23
N TRP A 39 -12.69 9.34 -2.00
CA TRP A 39 -12.56 10.79 -1.85
C TRP A 39 -13.04 11.25 -0.46
N VAL A 40 -14.23 10.84 -0.02
CA VAL A 40 -14.77 11.21 1.29
C VAL A 40 -13.88 10.72 2.43
N SER A 41 -13.42 9.47 2.36
CA SER A 41 -12.63 8.88 3.44
C SER A 41 -11.22 9.47 3.55
N LYS A 42 -10.60 9.89 2.42
CA LYS A 42 -9.18 10.28 2.39
C LYS A 42 -8.91 11.76 2.15
N TYR A 43 -9.79 12.47 1.42
CA TYR A 43 -9.46 13.80 0.87
C TYR A 43 -10.42 14.92 1.25
N ALA A 44 -11.68 14.63 1.55
CA ALA A 44 -12.62 15.62 2.04
C ALA A 44 -12.08 16.34 3.28
N LEU A 45 -12.36 17.65 3.40
CA LEU A 45 -11.95 18.46 4.53
C LEU A 45 -12.50 17.89 5.84
N LYS A 46 -11.62 17.61 6.79
CA LYS A 46 -11.95 17.07 8.11
C LYS A 46 -11.20 17.80 9.22
N ASP A 47 -11.81 17.80 10.40
CA ASP A 47 -11.13 18.20 11.62
C ASP A 47 -10.39 17.02 12.28
N SER A 48 -9.73 17.29 13.41
CA SER A 48 -9.01 16.28 14.20
C SER A 48 -9.93 15.23 14.87
N MET A 49 -11.26 15.47 14.86
CA MET A 49 -12.28 14.54 15.37
C MET A 49 -12.90 13.69 14.24
N GLY A 50 -12.46 13.88 12.99
CA GLY A 50 -12.98 13.18 11.82
C GLY A 50 -14.30 13.72 11.29
N LYS A 51 -14.80 14.88 11.76
CA LYS A 51 -15.99 15.53 11.22
C LYS A 51 -15.71 16.06 9.82
N ILE A 52 -16.67 15.89 8.91
CA ILE A 52 -16.53 16.20 7.49
C ILE A 52 -17.14 17.57 7.20
N TYR A 53 -16.42 18.42 6.48
CA TYR A 53 -16.81 19.80 6.13
C TYR A 53 -16.89 20.05 4.63
N GLU A 54 -16.65 19.03 3.81
CA GLU A 54 -16.84 19.04 2.35
C GLU A 54 -17.62 17.80 1.93
N ASN A 55 -18.63 17.95 1.06
CA ASN A 55 -19.41 16.83 0.53
C ASN A 55 -19.22 16.59 -0.98
N SER A 56 -18.40 17.42 -1.65
CA SER A 56 -18.10 17.25 -3.06
C SER A 56 -16.66 17.65 -3.40
N PRO A 57 -16.04 17.02 -4.40
CA PRO A 57 -14.73 17.43 -4.89
C PRO A 57 -14.68 18.86 -5.41
N GLU A 58 -15.81 19.42 -5.85
CA GLU A 58 -15.89 20.82 -6.27
C GLU A 58 -15.51 21.77 -5.14
N GLN A 59 -16.03 21.54 -3.93
CA GLN A 59 -15.69 22.36 -2.75
C GLN A 59 -14.20 22.29 -2.43
N MET A 60 -13.61 21.10 -2.52
CA MET A 60 -12.17 20.91 -2.35
C MET A 60 -11.35 21.70 -3.39
N HIS A 61 -11.72 21.60 -4.68
CA HIS A 61 -11.01 22.32 -5.73
C HIS A 61 -11.10 23.84 -5.56
N ARG A 62 -12.24 24.37 -5.16
CA ARG A 62 -12.41 25.80 -4.85
C ARG A 62 -11.59 26.23 -3.63
N ARG A 63 -11.53 25.41 -2.58
CA ARG A 63 -10.67 25.66 -1.42
C ARG A 63 -9.20 25.77 -1.82
N ILE A 64 -8.72 24.81 -2.62
CA ILE A 64 -7.34 24.79 -3.11
C ILE A 64 -7.08 26.02 -3.99
N ALA A 65 -7.95 26.31 -4.95
CA ALA A 65 -7.80 27.43 -5.87
C ALA A 65 -7.70 28.79 -5.16
N ARG A 66 -8.54 29.03 -4.15
CA ARG A 66 -8.48 30.24 -3.31
C ARG A 66 -7.15 30.41 -2.58
N GLU A 67 -6.61 29.33 -2.03
CA GLU A 67 -5.33 29.40 -1.32
C GLU A 67 -4.16 29.62 -2.28
N ILE A 68 -4.20 29.03 -3.47
CA ILE A 68 -3.20 29.29 -4.51
C ILE A 68 -3.27 30.74 -4.96
N GLU A 69 -4.46 31.29 -5.28
CA GLU A 69 -4.62 32.70 -5.62
C GLU A 69 -4.09 33.62 -4.51
N ARG A 70 -4.31 33.27 -3.24
CA ARG A 70 -3.81 34.03 -2.09
C ARG A 70 -2.27 34.12 -2.10
N ILE A 71 -1.59 33.05 -2.46
CA ILE A 71 -0.13 33.05 -2.60
C ILE A 71 0.30 33.79 -3.86
N GLU A 72 -0.32 33.54 -5.00
CA GLU A 72 -0.04 34.17 -6.29
C GLU A 72 -0.08 35.71 -6.19
N LYS A 73 -1.01 36.27 -5.42
CA LYS A 73 -1.12 37.72 -5.17
C LYS A 73 0.11 38.36 -4.50
N ARG A 74 1.05 37.57 -4.01
CA ARG A 74 2.35 38.05 -3.49
C ARG A 74 3.36 38.32 -4.60
N TYR A 75 3.09 37.83 -5.81
CA TYR A 75 4.02 37.78 -6.93
C TYR A 75 3.47 38.50 -8.17
N PRO A 76 4.34 38.85 -9.13
CA PRO A 76 3.90 39.38 -10.41
C PRO A 76 3.01 38.41 -11.20
N ASN A 77 2.10 38.96 -12.01
CA ASN A 77 1.22 38.20 -12.91
C ASN A 77 0.46 37.06 -12.23
N PRO A 78 -0.31 37.34 -11.15
CA PRO A 78 -0.95 36.29 -10.36
C PRO A 78 -2.03 35.57 -11.15
N MET A 79 -2.08 34.26 -11.03
CA MET A 79 -3.24 33.46 -11.47
C MET A 79 -4.44 33.70 -10.53
N SER A 80 -5.61 33.81 -11.11
CA SER A 80 -6.88 33.96 -10.38
C SER A 80 -7.42 32.62 -9.84
N GLU A 81 -8.31 32.66 -8.84
CA GLU A 81 -9.04 31.49 -8.33
C GLU A 81 -9.72 30.71 -9.48
N SER A 82 -10.31 31.43 -10.45
CA SER A 82 -11.01 30.79 -11.56
C SER A 82 -10.07 30.03 -12.47
N GLU A 83 -8.92 30.60 -12.83
CA GLU A 83 -7.92 29.92 -13.67
C GLU A 83 -7.38 28.67 -12.99
N VAL A 84 -7.03 28.75 -11.70
CA VAL A 84 -6.58 27.59 -10.93
C VAL A 84 -7.68 26.54 -10.79
N TYR A 85 -8.93 26.96 -10.51
CA TYR A 85 -10.07 26.04 -10.43
C TYR A 85 -10.31 25.32 -11.75
N ASP A 86 -10.23 25.99 -12.89
CA ASP A 86 -10.43 25.40 -14.22
C ASP A 86 -9.36 24.34 -14.56
N LEU A 87 -8.16 24.47 -14.02
CA LEU A 87 -7.10 23.46 -14.13
C LEU A 87 -7.37 22.23 -13.25
N LEU A 88 -7.99 22.42 -12.07
CA LEU A 88 -8.19 21.37 -11.07
C LEU A 88 -9.52 20.63 -11.23
N LYS A 89 -10.59 21.32 -11.68
CA LYS A 89 -11.95 20.77 -11.69
C LYS A 89 -12.06 19.44 -12.41
N ASP A 90 -12.91 18.57 -11.90
CA ASP A 90 -13.17 17.23 -12.43
C ASP A 90 -11.93 16.31 -12.50
N PHE A 91 -10.86 16.65 -11.76
CA PHE A 91 -9.56 15.97 -11.87
C PHE A 91 -9.06 15.89 -13.32
N ARG A 92 -9.41 16.91 -14.10
CA ARG A 92 -9.25 16.87 -15.54
C ARG A 92 -7.81 17.08 -15.98
N TYR A 93 -7.17 18.17 -15.57
CA TYR A 93 -5.81 18.51 -16.04
C TYR A 93 -4.76 18.33 -14.95
N LEU A 94 -4.94 18.98 -13.81
CA LEU A 94 -4.01 18.95 -12.69
C LEU A 94 -4.63 18.27 -11.48
N ILE A 95 -3.90 17.34 -10.89
CA ILE A 95 -4.35 16.52 -9.77
C ILE A 95 -3.33 16.64 -8.64
N PRO A 96 -3.56 17.49 -7.64
CA PRO A 96 -2.74 17.52 -6.43
C PRO A 96 -2.76 16.14 -5.76
N GLN A 97 -1.66 15.73 -5.17
CA GLN A 97 -1.60 14.44 -4.47
C GLN A 97 -2.05 14.60 -3.00
N GLY A 98 -2.04 13.50 -2.25
CA GLY A 98 -2.73 13.39 -0.96
C GLY A 98 -2.46 14.51 0.05
N GLY A 99 -1.20 14.92 0.26
CA GLY A 99 -0.84 15.99 1.18
C GLY A 99 -1.45 17.35 0.78
N PRO A 100 -1.19 17.84 -0.44
CA PRO A 100 -1.81 19.07 -0.95
C PRO A 100 -3.35 19.03 -0.95
N MET A 101 -3.97 17.94 -1.41
CA MET A 101 -5.43 17.82 -1.44
C MET A 101 -6.08 17.97 -0.06
N THR A 102 -5.51 17.31 0.95
CA THR A 102 -6.09 17.31 2.31
C THR A 102 -5.71 18.52 3.13
N GLY A 103 -4.53 19.11 2.87
CA GLY A 103 -3.91 20.09 3.75
C GLY A 103 -4.01 21.55 3.30
N ILE A 104 -4.07 21.83 1.98
CA ILE A 104 -4.21 23.22 1.49
C ILE A 104 -5.54 23.79 1.97
N GLY A 105 -5.49 24.93 2.67
CA GLY A 105 -6.67 25.58 3.26
C GLY A 105 -7.32 24.82 4.42
N ASN A 106 -6.76 23.69 4.85
CA ASN A 106 -7.20 22.99 6.05
C ASN A 106 -6.51 23.59 7.28
N ASN A 107 -7.23 24.42 8.02
CA ASN A 107 -6.77 24.99 9.30
C ASN A 107 -7.34 24.24 10.51
N LEU A 108 -8.10 23.17 10.30
CA LEU A 108 -8.69 22.33 11.35
C LEU A 108 -7.72 21.25 11.85
N GLN A 109 -6.69 20.95 11.06
CA GLN A 109 -5.63 20.00 11.40
C GLN A 109 -4.25 20.64 11.16
N ILE A 110 -3.34 20.41 12.10
CA ILE A 110 -1.94 20.87 11.98
C ILE A 110 -1.12 19.75 11.39
N ALA A 111 -0.96 19.76 10.08
CA ALA A 111 -0.23 18.75 9.31
C ALA A 111 0.55 19.38 8.16
N SER A 112 1.56 18.68 7.66
CA SER A 112 2.36 19.07 6.49
C SER A 112 1.59 18.84 5.20
N LEU A 113 1.92 19.60 4.15
CA LEU A 113 1.51 19.37 2.77
C LEU A 113 2.44 18.40 2.05
N SER A 114 3.65 18.15 2.59
CA SER A 114 4.61 17.23 2.03
C SER A 114 4.19 15.80 2.29
N ASN A 115 4.24 14.97 1.24
CA ASN A 115 3.89 13.56 1.35
C ASN A 115 5.08 12.71 1.81
N CYS A 116 6.30 13.17 1.54
CA CYS A 116 7.50 12.35 1.57
C CYS A 116 8.69 13.14 2.15
N PHE A 117 9.39 12.48 3.06
CA PHE A 117 10.58 13.00 3.74
C PHE A 117 11.69 11.97 3.75
N VAL A 118 12.93 12.42 3.80
CA VAL A 118 14.06 11.61 4.20
C VAL A 118 14.68 12.23 5.45
N ILE A 119 15.03 11.40 6.41
CA ILE A 119 15.73 11.81 7.63
C ILE A 119 17.08 11.13 7.74
N GLY A 120 17.95 11.67 8.56
CA GLY A 120 19.29 11.15 8.78
C GLY A 120 20.17 12.18 9.50
N HIS A 121 21.37 11.79 9.86
CA HIS A 121 22.34 12.71 10.46
C HIS A 121 23.20 13.37 9.39
N ARG A 122 23.62 14.63 9.63
CA ARG A 122 24.60 15.32 8.76
C ARG A 122 25.94 14.58 8.70
N LYS A 123 26.34 14.00 9.85
CA LYS A 123 27.43 13.04 9.95
C LYS A 123 26.83 11.70 10.34
N PRO A 124 27.12 10.64 9.61
CA PRO A 124 26.60 9.31 9.93
C PRO A 124 26.90 8.96 11.39
N ALA A 125 25.86 8.61 12.14
CA ALA A 125 25.95 8.29 13.56
C ALA A 125 25.47 6.87 13.79
N ASP A 126 26.36 6.00 14.26
CA ASP A 126 26.05 4.62 14.62
C ASP A 126 26.03 4.41 16.15
N SER A 127 25.84 5.47 16.91
CA SER A 127 25.59 5.42 18.33
C SER A 127 24.12 5.07 18.62
N TYR A 128 23.89 4.45 19.78
CA TYR A 128 22.53 4.14 20.22
C TYR A 128 21.65 5.40 20.27
N GLY A 129 22.22 6.52 20.74
CA GLY A 129 21.54 7.81 20.76
C GLY A 129 21.14 8.29 19.36
N GLY A 130 22.03 8.14 18.36
CA GLY A 130 21.75 8.48 16.98
C GLY A 130 20.65 7.61 16.37
N ILE A 131 20.68 6.30 16.62
CA ILE A 131 19.71 5.33 16.13
C ILE A 131 18.31 5.61 16.71
N ILE A 132 18.21 5.85 18.01
CA ILE A 132 16.94 6.16 18.69
C ILE A 132 16.42 7.53 18.27
N ARG A 133 17.30 8.51 18.03
CA ARG A 133 16.90 9.82 17.51
C ARG A 133 16.19 9.72 16.15
N ILE A 134 16.67 8.86 15.27
CA ILE A 134 16.00 8.62 13.97
C ILE A 134 14.62 8.00 14.17
N ASP A 135 14.45 7.07 15.12
CA ASP A 135 13.16 6.47 15.44
C ASP A 135 12.15 7.53 15.92
N GLU A 136 12.58 8.40 16.81
CA GLU A 136 11.78 9.51 17.32
C GLU A 136 11.41 10.50 16.19
N GLU A 137 12.37 10.97 15.40
CA GLU A 137 12.12 11.87 14.27
C GLU A 137 11.16 11.24 13.26
N GLN A 138 11.26 9.93 13.01
CA GLN A 138 10.34 9.17 12.15
C GLN A 138 8.88 9.27 12.64
N VAL A 139 8.65 9.02 13.92
CA VAL A 139 7.30 9.09 14.53
C VAL A 139 6.75 10.51 14.48
N GLN A 140 7.60 11.53 14.76
CA GLN A 140 7.19 12.94 14.71
C GLN A 140 6.75 13.38 13.32
N LEU A 141 7.37 12.88 12.26
CA LEU A 141 6.93 13.14 10.88
C LEU A 141 5.66 12.39 10.51
N MET A 142 5.57 11.12 10.91
CA MET A 142 4.41 10.28 10.57
C MET A 142 3.13 10.81 11.20
N LYS A 143 3.17 11.33 12.43
CA LYS A 143 1.99 11.98 13.06
C LYS A 143 1.52 13.24 12.32
N ARG A 144 2.38 13.85 11.48
CA ARG A 144 2.06 14.99 10.60
C ARG A 144 1.77 14.58 9.16
N ARG A 145 1.44 13.30 8.92
CA ARG A 145 1.08 12.68 7.64
C ARG A 145 2.24 12.44 6.67
N GLY A 146 3.49 12.64 7.06
CA GLY A 146 4.67 12.36 6.25
C GLY A 146 4.95 10.86 6.10
N GLY A 147 5.26 10.40 4.88
CA GLY A 147 5.99 9.16 4.64
C GLY A 147 7.48 9.39 4.82
N VAL A 148 8.21 8.46 5.40
CA VAL A 148 9.60 8.66 5.81
C VAL A 148 10.50 7.61 5.15
N GLY A 149 11.69 8.03 4.72
CA GLY A 149 12.76 7.14 4.33
C GLY A 149 14.05 7.45 5.08
N HIS A 150 14.82 6.43 5.38
CA HIS A 150 16.17 6.61 5.91
C HIS A 150 17.10 5.45 5.58
N ASP A 151 18.40 5.71 5.64
CA ASP A 151 19.46 4.78 5.27
C ASP A 151 20.07 4.13 6.50
N LEU A 152 20.32 2.84 6.44
CA LEU A 152 20.92 2.06 7.52
C LEU A 152 22.41 1.79 7.31
N SER A 153 23.00 2.24 6.21
CA SER A 153 24.38 1.91 5.80
C SER A 153 25.46 2.44 6.76
N HIS A 154 25.08 3.33 7.67
CA HIS A 154 25.99 3.88 8.70
C HIS A 154 25.97 3.08 10.03
N ILE A 155 25.05 2.14 10.20
CA ILE A 155 24.98 1.28 11.39
C ILE A 155 25.97 0.13 11.24
N ARG A 156 26.83 -0.10 12.24
CA ARG A 156 27.86 -1.15 12.18
C ARG A 156 27.28 -2.54 12.01
N PRO A 157 27.97 -3.42 11.26
CA PRO A 157 27.49 -4.77 10.98
C PRO A 157 27.50 -5.67 12.22
N THR A 158 26.81 -6.79 12.10
CA THR A 158 26.75 -7.86 13.10
C THR A 158 28.14 -8.34 13.48
N GLY A 159 28.37 -8.49 14.79
CA GLY A 159 29.65 -8.97 15.34
C GLY A 159 30.74 -7.91 15.47
N SER A 160 30.52 -6.68 14.95
CA SER A 160 31.48 -5.59 15.12
C SER A 160 31.63 -5.22 16.60
N PRO A 161 32.84 -4.83 17.06
CA PRO A 161 33.05 -4.45 18.45
C PRO A 161 32.28 -3.17 18.82
N VAL A 162 31.74 -3.13 20.03
CA VAL A 162 31.12 -1.96 20.65
C VAL A 162 31.80 -1.66 21.97
N LEU A 163 31.95 -0.37 22.29
CA LEU A 163 32.61 0.07 23.52
C LEU A 163 31.61 0.18 24.70
N ASN A 164 30.83 -0.88 24.92
CA ASN A 164 29.89 -1.02 26.01
C ASN A 164 29.81 -2.47 26.51
N SER A 165 28.94 -2.75 27.49
CA SER A 165 28.78 -4.07 28.10
C SER A 165 28.31 -5.18 27.17
N ALA A 166 27.81 -4.85 26.00
CA ALA A 166 27.36 -5.84 25.00
C ALA A 166 28.52 -6.45 24.18
N LEU A 167 29.70 -5.79 24.19
CA LEU A 167 30.93 -6.18 23.50
C LEU A 167 30.84 -6.24 21.98
N THR A 168 29.73 -6.73 21.43
CA THR A 168 29.52 -6.88 19.99
C THR A 168 28.15 -6.34 19.53
N SER A 169 28.10 -5.83 18.29
CA SER A 169 26.89 -5.36 17.63
C SER A 169 25.97 -6.51 17.20
N THR A 170 24.66 -6.32 17.32
CA THR A 170 23.65 -7.22 16.75
C THR A 170 23.35 -6.96 15.27
N GLY A 171 24.01 -5.95 14.67
CA GLY A 171 23.81 -5.55 13.28
C GLY A 171 22.51 -4.78 13.05
N ILE A 172 22.09 -4.72 11.77
CA ILE A 172 21.00 -3.83 11.32
C ILE A 172 19.58 -4.40 11.56
N VAL A 173 19.39 -5.70 11.57
CA VAL A 173 18.05 -6.34 11.56
C VAL A 173 17.19 -5.96 12.75
N PRO A 174 17.69 -5.95 14.02
CA PRO A 174 16.92 -5.52 15.18
C PRO A 174 16.43 -4.06 15.08
N PHE A 175 17.23 -3.18 14.47
CA PHE A 175 16.83 -1.80 14.25
C PHE A 175 15.79 -1.66 13.14
N MET A 176 15.85 -2.50 12.09
CA MET A 176 14.78 -2.58 11.07
C MET A 176 13.44 -2.97 11.71
N GLU A 177 13.44 -3.95 12.61
CA GLU A 177 12.23 -4.36 13.35
C GLU A 177 11.70 -3.23 14.23
N ARG A 178 12.60 -2.52 14.93
CA ARG A 178 12.25 -1.35 15.75
C ARG A 178 11.54 -0.29 14.92
N TYR A 179 12.16 0.21 13.86
CA TYR A 179 11.59 1.24 12.99
C TYR A 179 10.27 0.80 12.33
N SER A 180 10.19 -0.47 11.96
CA SER A 180 8.96 -1.07 11.45
C SER A 180 7.84 -1.09 12.49
N ASN A 181 8.15 -1.36 13.77
CA ASN A 181 7.18 -1.36 14.86
C ASN A 181 6.65 0.06 15.12
N SER A 182 7.54 1.05 15.25
CA SER A 182 7.17 2.45 15.44
C SER A 182 6.28 2.97 14.31
N THR A 183 6.53 2.54 13.07
CA THR A 183 5.66 2.88 11.92
C THR A 183 4.24 2.35 12.10
N ARG A 184 4.06 1.16 12.70
CA ARG A 184 2.73 0.57 12.90
C ARG A 184 1.95 1.19 14.05
N GLU A 185 2.64 1.81 14.99
CA GLU A 185 2.04 2.51 16.13
C GLU A 185 1.34 3.81 15.70
N VAL A 186 1.86 4.47 14.67
CA VAL A 186 1.32 5.75 14.21
C VAL A 186 0.18 5.53 13.22
N ALA A 187 -1.04 5.78 13.68
CA ALA A 187 -2.22 5.84 12.83
C ALA A 187 -2.35 7.23 12.15
N GLN A 188 -2.59 7.26 10.84
CA GLN A 188 -2.77 8.47 10.05
C GLN A 188 -4.19 8.54 9.47
N ASP A 189 -5.22 8.63 10.30
CA ASP A 189 -6.63 8.73 9.88
C ASP A 189 -6.98 7.71 8.77
N GLY A 190 -6.88 6.41 9.12
CA GLY A 190 -7.14 5.30 8.20
C GLY A 190 -6.00 4.96 7.23
N ARG A 191 -4.86 5.64 7.31
CA ARG A 191 -3.60 5.24 6.65
C ARG A 191 -2.62 4.77 7.71
N ARG A 192 -1.84 3.73 7.39
CA ARG A 192 -0.67 3.36 8.18
C ARG A 192 0.46 4.33 7.85
N GLY A 193 1.39 4.55 8.76
CA GLY A 193 2.67 5.17 8.48
C GLY A 193 3.33 4.47 7.29
N ALA A 194 4.09 5.18 6.49
CA ALA A 194 4.83 4.64 5.37
C ALA A 194 6.33 4.85 5.60
N LEU A 195 7.11 3.77 5.53
CA LEU A 195 8.54 3.78 5.80
C LEU A 195 9.30 3.12 4.65
N MET A 196 10.44 3.72 4.27
CA MET A 196 11.48 3.11 3.44
C MET A 196 12.74 2.92 4.28
N LEU A 197 13.24 1.70 4.32
CA LEU A 197 14.57 1.39 4.82
C LEU A 197 15.47 1.01 3.66
N SER A 198 16.59 1.70 3.52
CA SER A 198 17.57 1.42 2.48
C SER A 198 18.92 1.00 3.07
N LEU A 199 19.65 0.16 2.35
CA LEU A 199 21.00 -0.26 2.70
C LEU A 199 21.86 -0.37 1.45
N SER A 200 23.12 0.07 1.54
CA SER A 200 24.11 -0.14 0.48
C SER A 200 24.47 -1.62 0.36
N ILE A 201 24.59 -2.12 -0.87
CA ILE A 201 25.09 -3.47 -1.16
C ILE A 201 26.53 -3.66 -0.66
N LYS A 202 27.28 -2.57 -0.51
CA LYS A 202 28.64 -2.54 0.01
C LYS A 202 28.73 -2.85 1.51
N HIS A 203 27.59 -2.77 2.22
CA HIS A 203 27.54 -3.03 3.64
C HIS A 203 27.66 -4.55 3.97
N PRO A 204 28.47 -4.96 4.97
CA PRO A 204 28.66 -6.40 5.28
C PRO A 204 27.40 -7.15 5.69
N ASP A 205 26.36 -6.46 6.23
CA ASP A 205 25.06 -7.04 6.58
C ASP A 205 24.04 -7.02 5.40
N ALA A 206 24.48 -6.72 4.16
CA ALA A 206 23.57 -6.65 3.02
C ALA A 206 22.76 -7.93 2.81
N GLU A 207 23.37 -9.11 3.04
CA GLU A 207 22.68 -10.40 2.96
C GLU A 207 21.57 -10.52 4.02
N ASN A 208 21.83 -10.14 5.28
CA ASN A 208 20.85 -10.13 6.37
C ASN A 208 19.69 -9.17 6.08
N PHE A 209 20.00 -8.02 5.47
CA PHE A 209 18.98 -7.05 5.04
C PHE A 209 18.06 -7.61 3.95
N ILE A 210 18.62 -8.27 2.94
CA ILE A 210 17.88 -8.91 1.83
C ILE A 210 16.95 -9.99 2.38
N ASP A 211 17.37 -10.73 3.39
CA ASP A 211 16.60 -11.82 4.00
C ASP A 211 15.59 -11.34 5.06
N ALA A 212 15.68 -10.09 5.53
CA ALA A 212 14.92 -9.60 6.70
C ALA A 212 13.39 -9.72 6.58
N LYS A 213 12.83 -9.76 5.36
CA LYS A 213 11.39 -9.89 5.11
C LYS A 213 10.96 -11.25 4.54
N VAL A 214 11.88 -12.18 4.36
CA VAL A 214 11.56 -13.54 3.88
C VAL A 214 10.73 -14.30 4.92
N GLU A 215 10.97 -14.03 6.21
CA GLU A 215 10.14 -14.57 7.29
C GLU A 215 8.84 -13.78 7.42
N THR A 216 7.74 -14.50 7.32
CA THR A 216 6.39 -13.90 7.44
C THR A 216 6.22 -13.25 8.82
N GLY A 217 5.87 -11.97 8.83
CA GLY A 217 5.59 -11.20 10.05
C GLY A 217 6.74 -10.31 10.53
N LYS A 218 7.94 -10.40 9.94
CA LYS A 218 9.05 -9.49 10.24
C LYS A 218 9.02 -8.23 9.36
N VAL A 219 9.43 -7.10 9.92
CA VAL A 219 9.58 -5.81 9.24
C VAL A 219 8.36 -5.40 8.39
N THR A 220 7.14 -5.71 8.87
CA THR A 220 5.89 -5.52 8.10
C THR A 220 5.46 -4.06 7.94
N GLY A 221 6.03 -3.15 8.73
CA GLY A 221 5.74 -1.71 8.68
C GLY A 221 6.65 -0.91 7.73
N ALA A 222 7.59 -1.55 7.05
CA ALA A 222 8.53 -0.86 6.17
C ALA A 222 8.62 -1.51 4.81
N ASN A 223 8.82 -0.72 3.75
CA ASN A 223 9.37 -1.15 2.49
C ASN A 223 10.90 -1.22 2.64
N VAL A 224 11.53 -2.20 2.02
CA VAL A 224 12.98 -2.34 2.03
C VAL A 224 13.53 -2.31 0.63
N SER A 225 14.61 -1.53 0.42
CA SER A 225 15.28 -1.43 -0.89
C SER A 225 16.79 -1.47 -0.73
N ILE A 226 17.43 -2.32 -1.53
CA ILE A 226 18.89 -2.41 -1.57
C ILE A 226 19.45 -1.38 -2.57
N LYS A 227 20.46 -0.60 -2.13
CA LYS A 227 21.18 0.34 -2.97
C LYS A 227 22.31 -0.41 -3.66
N ILE A 228 22.21 -0.58 -4.96
CA ILE A 228 23.17 -1.33 -5.80
C ILE A 228 24.01 -0.33 -6.56
N ASP A 229 25.35 -0.46 -6.48
CA ASP A 229 26.29 0.31 -7.27
C ASP A 229 26.65 -0.37 -8.60
N ASP A 230 27.24 0.39 -9.53
CA ASP A 230 27.64 -0.11 -10.85
C ASP A 230 28.76 -1.14 -10.75
N GLU A 231 29.59 -1.10 -9.71
CA GLU A 231 30.67 -2.06 -9.48
C GLU A 231 30.10 -3.44 -9.16
N PHE A 232 29.09 -3.49 -8.31
CA PHE A 232 28.39 -4.76 -8.01
C PHE A 232 27.73 -5.35 -9.26
N MET A 233 27.04 -4.51 -10.07
CA MET A 233 26.41 -4.99 -11.30
C MET A 233 27.44 -5.52 -12.30
N ARG A 234 28.59 -4.86 -12.46
CA ARG A 234 29.70 -5.38 -13.25
C ARG A 234 30.25 -6.69 -12.69
N ALA A 235 30.42 -6.78 -11.36
CA ALA A 235 30.88 -8.02 -10.72
C ALA A 235 29.88 -9.18 -10.94
N VAL A 236 28.59 -8.89 -10.95
CA VAL A 236 27.52 -9.86 -11.28
C VAL A 236 27.67 -10.35 -12.72
N THR A 237 27.81 -9.43 -13.71
CA THR A 237 27.91 -9.84 -15.13
C THR A 237 29.19 -10.63 -15.40
N GLU A 238 30.28 -10.27 -14.77
CA GLU A 238 31.60 -10.91 -14.91
C GLU A 238 31.79 -12.14 -14.00
N SER A 239 30.81 -12.44 -13.13
CA SER A 239 30.86 -13.54 -12.16
C SER A 239 32.10 -13.50 -11.28
N ARG A 240 32.43 -12.33 -10.77
CA ARG A 240 33.59 -12.11 -9.89
C ARG A 240 33.17 -11.81 -8.46
N LYS A 241 34.16 -11.75 -7.56
CA LYS A 241 33.94 -11.31 -6.18
C LYS A 241 33.65 -9.82 -6.14
N TYR A 242 32.86 -9.43 -5.13
CA TYR A 242 32.57 -8.05 -4.78
C TYR A 242 33.03 -7.76 -3.36
N HIS A 243 33.63 -6.60 -3.15
CA HIS A 243 34.18 -6.18 -1.87
C HIS A 243 33.14 -5.42 -1.04
N GLN A 244 32.85 -5.94 0.17
CA GLN A 244 32.02 -5.27 1.17
C GLN A 244 32.89 -4.72 2.28
N GLN A 245 32.52 -3.55 2.81
CA GLN A 245 33.28 -2.89 3.88
C GLN A 245 32.40 -2.04 4.80
N PHE A 246 32.91 -1.76 6.00
CA PHE A 246 32.30 -0.83 6.95
C PHE A 246 33.39 0.01 7.66
N PRO A 247 33.26 1.35 7.80
CA PRO A 247 32.25 2.17 7.11
C PRO A 247 32.36 2.07 5.59
N ILE A 248 31.18 2.16 4.90
CA ILE A 248 31.10 1.89 3.47
C ILE A 248 31.91 2.85 2.58
N ASP A 249 32.12 4.09 3.06
CA ASP A 249 32.83 5.16 2.35
C ASP A 249 34.25 5.41 2.93
N SER A 250 34.78 4.52 3.76
CA SER A 250 36.08 4.70 4.42
C SER A 250 37.23 4.15 3.58
N ASP A 251 38.29 4.93 3.47
CA ASP A 251 39.59 4.45 2.91
C ASP A 251 40.32 3.51 3.87
N LYS A 252 39.87 3.44 5.14
CA LYS A 252 40.44 2.57 6.18
C LYS A 252 39.27 1.89 6.92
N PRO A 253 38.61 0.93 6.29
CA PRO A 253 37.47 0.26 6.88
C PRO A 253 37.90 -0.57 8.11
N MET A 254 37.00 -0.69 9.08
CA MET A 254 37.19 -1.52 10.27
C MET A 254 36.81 -2.97 10.03
N TYR A 255 36.00 -3.21 9.00
CA TYR A 255 35.50 -4.52 8.66
C TYR A 255 35.44 -4.65 7.12
N GLU A 256 35.97 -5.74 6.60
CA GLU A 256 36.03 -6.03 5.17
C GLU A 256 35.67 -7.50 4.91
N LYS A 257 35.04 -7.76 3.80
CA LYS A 257 34.64 -9.12 3.39
C LYS A 257 34.44 -9.16 1.86
N ASP A 258 35.02 -10.18 1.24
CA ASP A 258 34.74 -10.51 -0.16
C ASP A 258 33.59 -11.51 -0.28
N ILE A 259 32.64 -11.22 -1.16
CA ILE A 259 31.48 -12.08 -1.43
C ILE A 259 31.42 -12.48 -2.90
N ASP A 260 30.70 -13.56 -3.19
CA ASP A 260 30.31 -13.91 -4.56
C ASP A 260 29.14 -13.02 -5.01
N ALA A 261 29.43 -12.10 -5.96
CA ALA A 261 28.43 -11.15 -6.44
C ALA A 261 27.25 -11.85 -7.12
N ARG A 262 27.49 -12.90 -7.89
CA ARG A 262 26.45 -13.65 -8.59
C ARG A 262 25.53 -14.39 -7.60
N ALA A 263 26.09 -14.97 -6.57
CA ALA A 263 25.31 -15.68 -5.53
C ALA A 263 24.40 -14.70 -4.78
N LEU A 264 24.93 -13.53 -4.40
CA LEU A 264 24.09 -12.50 -3.73
C LEU A 264 23.01 -11.93 -4.66
N TRP A 265 23.31 -11.70 -5.94
CA TRP A 265 22.35 -11.29 -6.95
C TRP A 265 21.22 -12.31 -7.11
N ASN A 266 21.54 -13.59 -7.24
CA ASN A 266 20.54 -14.64 -7.34
C ASN A 266 19.63 -14.69 -6.11
N LYS A 267 20.17 -14.41 -4.92
CA LYS A 267 19.39 -14.29 -3.68
C LYS A 267 18.43 -13.09 -3.73
N ILE A 268 18.87 -11.92 -4.21
CA ILE A 268 18.01 -10.73 -4.39
C ILE A 268 16.85 -11.07 -5.33
N VAL A 269 17.14 -11.68 -6.48
CA VAL A 269 16.16 -12.07 -7.48
C VAL A 269 15.16 -13.08 -6.90
N HIS A 270 15.66 -14.12 -6.21
CA HIS A 270 14.82 -15.13 -5.55
C HIS A 270 13.87 -14.50 -4.52
N ASN A 271 14.38 -13.65 -3.64
CA ASN A 271 13.58 -13.03 -2.60
C ASN A 271 12.52 -12.07 -3.20
N ALA A 272 12.88 -11.30 -4.22
CA ALA A 272 11.94 -10.44 -4.93
C ALA A 272 10.85 -11.25 -5.65
N TRP A 273 11.20 -12.35 -6.30
CA TRP A 273 10.25 -13.28 -6.92
C TRP A 273 9.30 -13.90 -5.88
N LYS A 274 9.80 -14.25 -4.70
CA LYS A 274 9.06 -14.94 -3.64
C LYS A 274 8.15 -13.99 -2.85
N SER A 275 8.63 -12.78 -2.51
CA SER A 275 8.00 -11.86 -1.56
C SER A 275 7.82 -10.43 -2.07
N ALA A 276 8.15 -10.14 -3.33
CA ALA A 276 8.17 -8.81 -3.93
C ALA A 276 9.11 -7.81 -3.21
N GLU A 277 10.09 -8.29 -2.46
CA GLU A 277 11.11 -7.49 -1.77
C GLU A 277 12.44 -8.27 -1.65
N PRO A 278 13.57 -7.54 -1.61
CA PRO A 278 13.72 -6.08 -1.61
C PRO A 278 13.45 -5.45 -2.99
N GLY A 279 13.09 -4.16 -3.00
CA GLY A 279 13.19 -3.31 -4.18
C GLY A 279 14.66 -3.00 -4.49
N ILE A 280 14.93 -2.58 -5.72
CA ILE A 280 16.27 -2.18 -6.15
C ILE A 280 16.33 -0.68 -6.40
N LEU A 281 17.38 -0.03 -5.88
CA LEU A 281 17.78 1.32 -6.19
C LEU A 281 19.17 1.27 -6.84
N PHE A 282 19.28 1.67 -8.12
CA PHE A 282 20.56 1.78 -8.82
C PHE A 282 21.25 3.07 -8.38
N TRP A 283 22.06 2.94 -7.34
CA TRP A 283 22.50 4.07 -6.56
C TRP A 283 23.41 5.03 -7.31
N ASP A 284 24.34 4.49 -8.10
CA ASP A 284 25.24 5.33 -8.92
C ASP A 284 24.46 6.08 -10.00
N THR A 285 23.43 5.47 -10.59
CA THR A 285 22.54 6.16 -11.52
C THR A 285 21.77 7.28 -10.84
N ILE A 286 21.25 7.03 -9.63
CA ILE A 286 20.57 8.06 -8.83
C ILE A 286 21.49 9.26 -8.61
N LEU A 287 22.70 9.03 -8.09
CA LEU A 287 23.63 10.11 -7.76
C LEU A 287 24.13 10.86 -9.00
N ARG A 288 24.47 10.14 -10.05
CA ARG A 288 24.97 10.71 -11.31
C ARG A 288 23.94 11.63 -11.98
N GLU A 289 22.67 11.24 -11.96
CA GLU A 289 21.59 11.97 -12.61
C GLU A 289 20.94 13.03 -11.71
N SER A 290 21.30 13.09 -10.43
CA SER A 290 20.70 13.99 -9.44
C SER A 290 21.27 15.40 -9.57
N VAL A 291 20.40 16.36 -9.92
CA VAL A 291 20.79 17.79 -9.93
C VAL A 291 21.07 18.30 -8.51
N PRO A 292 20.28 17.96 -7.47
CA PRO A 292 20.58 18.36 -6.09
C PRO A 292 21.95 17.91 -5.56
N ASP A 293 22.48 16.78 -6.03
CA ASP A 293 23.79 16.29 -5.60
C ASP A 293 24.96 17.15 -6.11
N CYS A 294 24.75 18.03 -7.09
CA CYS A 294 25.69 19.10 -7.44
C CYS A 294 25.95 20.05 -6.24
N TYR A 295 25.08 20.05 -5.27
CA TYR A 295 25.14 20.83 -4.01
C TYR A 295 25.34 19.94 -2.77
N ALA A 296 25.95 18.75 -2.93
CA ALA A 296 26.14 17.77 -1.86
C ALA A 296 26.94 18.34 -0.67
N ASP A 297 28.00 19.13 -0.93
CA ASP A 297 28.83 19.82 0.06
C ASP A 297 28.04 20.93 0.81
N LEU A 298 27.02 21.50 0.18
CA LEU A 298 26.11 22.48 0.77
C LEU A 298 24.91 21.83 1.49
N GLY A 299 24.98 20.51 1.68
CA GLY A 299 24.03 19.75 2.47
C GLY A 299 22.87 19.11 1.69
N PHE A 300 22.98 19.02 0.36
CA PHE A 300 21.97 18.37 -0.49
C PHE A 300 22.37 16.98 -1.01
N ARG A 301 23.34 16.32 -0.34
CA ARG A 301 23.73 14.94 -0.66
C ARG A 301 22.55 13.99 -0.46
N THR A 302 22.18 13.28 -1.50
CA THR A 302 21.15 12.24 -1.45
C THR A 302 21.62 11.04 -0.63
N VAL A 303 20.79 10.56 0.30
CA VAL A 303 21.11 9.43 1.19
C VAL A 303 20.12 8.28 1.11
N SER A 304 18.86 8.56 0.79
CA SER A 304 17.78 7.56 0.68
C SER A 304 16.68 8.07 -0.23
N THR A 305 15.59 7.30 -0.31
CA THR A 305 14.37 7.72 -1.04
C THR A 305 13.18 7.74 -0.08
N ASN A 306 12.09 8.37 -0.52
CA ASN A 306 10.78 8.22 0.11
C ASN A 306 10.26 6.77 0.02
N PRO A 307 9.14 6.43 0.71
CA PRO A 307 8.62 5.04 0.76
C PRO A 307 8.32 4.38 -0.59
N CYS A 308 7.99 5.14 -1.62
CA CYS A 308 7.67 4.63 -2.96
C CYS A 308 8.85 4.70 -3.95
N GLY A 309 10.00 5.25 -3.54
CA GLY A 309 11.24 5.24 -4.31
C GLY A 309 11.36 6.31 -5.41
N GLU A 310 10.33 7.14 -5.62
CA GLU A 310 10.33 8.13 -6.71
C GLU A 310 11.07 9.43 -6.35
N ILE A 311 11.44 9.65 -5.10
CA ILE A 311 12.10 10.90 -4.69
C ILE A 311 13.36 10.61 -3.88
N PRO A 312 14.52 10.56 -4.53
CA PRO A 312 15.82 10.60 -3.85
C PRO A 312 16.01 11.93 -3.13
N LEU A 313 16.34 11.88 -1.85
CA LEU A 313 16.41 13.06 -0.98
C LEU A 313 17.65 13.07 -0.10
N CYS A 314 18.10 14.26 0.25
CA CYS A 314 19.03 14.49 1.35
C CYS A 314 18.30 14.50 2.69
N PRO A 315 19.02 14.39 3.84
CA PRO A 315 18.40 14.47 5.15
C PRO A 315 17.58 15.75 5.36
N TYR A 316 16.40 15.61 5.91
CA TYR A 316 15.45 16.68 6.25
C TYR A 316 14.85 17.41 5.05
N ASP A 317 15.03 16.90 3.85
CA ASP A 317 14.35 17.40 2.66
C ASP A 317 13.02 16.70 2.43
N SER A 318 12.15 17.30 1.66
CA SER A 318 10.80 16.84 1.42
C SER A 318 10.28 17.24 0.04
N CYS A 319 9.25 16.53 -0.42
CA CYS A 319 8.63 16.83 -1.71
C CYS A 319 7.12 16.92 -1.61
N ARG A 320 6.53 17.84 -2.39
CA ARG A 320 5.10 18.02 -2.63
C ARG A 320 4.80 17.52 -4.01
N LEU A 321 3.63 16.91 -4.18
CA LEU A 321 3.32 16.15 -5.39
C LEU A 321 2.07 16.70 -6.08
N LEU A 322 2.17 16.83 -7.42
CA LEU A 322 1.07 17.14 -8.32
C LEU A 322 1.25 16.35 -9.61
N ALA A 323 0.18 15.81 -10.16
CA ALA A 323 0.24 15.05 -11.41
C ALA A 323 -0.59 15.73 -12.51
N ILE A 324 -0.06 15.72 -13.73
CA ILE A 324 -0.78 16.13 -14.94
C ILE A 324 -1.48 14.89 -15.53
N ASN A 325 -2.76 15.00 -15.80
CA ASN A 325 -3.57 13.95 -16.40
C ASN A 325 -3.42 13.97 -17.93
N LEU A 326 -2.54 13.15 -18.46
CA LEU A 326 -2.19 13.13 -19.89
C LEU A 326 -3.36 12.81 -20.81
N TYR A 327 -4.29 11.97 -20.38
CA TYR A 327 -5.48 11.64 -21.19
C TYR A 327 -6.29 12.88 -21.60
N SER A 328 -6.30 13.91 -20.78
CA SER A 328 -7.08 15.13 -20.99
C SER A 328 -6.53 16.05 -22.11
N TYR A 329 -5.38 15.72 -22.66
CA TYR A 329 -4.77 16.44 -23.78
C TYR A 329 -4.93 15.70 -25.12
N VAL A 330 -5.64 14.56 -25.12
CA VAL A 330 -5.94 13.85 -26.36
C VAL A 330 -7.23 14.40 -26.95
N ASP A 331 -7.12 15.04 -28.09
CA ASP A 331 -8.26 15.46 -28.90
C ASP A 331 -8.79 14.25 -29.70
N LYS A 332 -10.12 14.14 -29.83
CA LYS A 332 -10.83 13.04 -30.51
C LYS A 332 -10.31 11.65 -30.11
N PRO A 333 -10.26 11.31 -28.78
CA PRO A 333 -9.69 10.06 -28.30
C PRO A 333 -10.32 8.84 -28.98
N PHE A 334 -9.52 7.81 -29.24
CA PHE A 334 -9.92 6.55 -29.88
C PHE A 334 -10.41 6.66 -31.33
N SER A 335 -10.21 7.79 -31.97
CA SER A 335 -10.51 7.96 -33.40
C SER A 335 -9.24 7.89 -34.27
N LYS A 336 -9.39 7.79 -35.57
CA LYS A 336 -8.28 7.88 -36.53
C LYS A 336 -7.63 9.27 -36.59
N GLU A 337 -8.32 10.28 -36.08
CA GLU A 337 -7.86 11.67 -36.04
C GLU A 337 -7.37 12.04 -34.61
N ALA A 338 -7.17 11.06 -33.73
CA ALA A 338 -6.69 11.30 -32.39
C ALA A 338 -5.30 11.98 -32.42
N SER A 339 -5.16 13.05 -31.68
CA SER A 339 -3.91 13.80 -31.57
C SER A 339 -3.69 14.37 -30.18
N PHE A 340 -2.45 14.59 -29.80
CA PHE A 340 -2.11 15.19 -28.51
C PHE A 340 -1.90 16.70 -28.66
N ASP A 341 -2.59 17.50 -27.86
CA ASP A 341 -2.50 18.95 -27.83
C ASP A 341 -1.26 19.42 -27.04
N PHE A 342 -0.11 19.44 -27.69
CA PHE A 342 1.14 19.91 -27.10
C PHE A 342 1.09 21.40 -26.73
N GLY A 343 0.31 22.23 -27.44
CA GLY A 343 0.19 23.66 -27.13
C GLY A 343 -0.44 23.89 -25.77
N LYS A 344 -1.59 23.28 -25.54
CA LYS A 344 -2.29 23.29 -24.24
C LYS A 344 -1.47 22.64 -23.16
N PHE A 345 -0.81 21.52 -23.47
CA PHE A 345 0.03 20.80 -22.51
C PHE A 345 1.17 21.68 -21.99
N ARG A 346 1.93 22.36 -22.85
CA ARG A 346 2.99 23.29 -22.46
C ARG A 346 2.49 24.40 -21.56
N SER A 347 1.37 25.04 -21.94
CA SER A 347 0.76 26.10 -21.14
C SER A 347 0.38 25.61 -19.74
N HIS A 348 -0.21 24.41 -19.64
CA HIS A 348 -0.59 23.85 -18.36
C HIS A 348 0.60 23.36 -17.52
N VAL A 349 1.71 22.93 -18.14
CA VAL A 349 2.96 22.64 -17.44
C VAL A 349 3.50 23.89 -16.76
N ALA A 350 3.51 25.03 -17.45
CA ALA A 350 3.96 26.31 -16.87
C ALA A 350 3.08 26.71 -15.68
N ALA A 351 1.75 26.60 -15.81
CA ALA A 351 0.82 26.86 -14.71
C ALA A 351 1.01 25.88 -13.55
N ALA A 352 1.20 24.59 -13.84
CA ALA A 352 1.45 23.55 -12.85
C ALA A 352 2.72 23.82 -12.02
N MET A 353 3.79 24.30 -12.65
CA MET A 353 5.02 24.66 -11.95
C MET A 353 4.84 25.87 -11.03
N ARG A 354 4.05 26.88 -11.44
CA ARG A 354 3.68 28.01 -10.58
C ARG A 354 2.91 27.52 -9.36
N ILE A 355 1.86 26.71 -9.55
CA ILE A 355 1.10 26.08 -8.47
C ILE A 355 1.99 25.25 -7.54
N MET A 356 2.94 24.52 -8.08
CA MET A 356 3.89 23.75 -7.27
C MET A 356 4.79 24.63 -6.39
N ASP A 357 5.27 25.77 -6.90
CA ASP A 357 6.03 26.72 -6.10
C ASP A 357 5.16 27.41 -5.03
N ASP A 358 3.91 27.71 -5.34
CA ASP A 358 2.92 28.21 -4.36
C ASP A 358 2.66 27.19 -3.25
N ILE A 359 2.60 25.89 -3.58
CA ILE A 359 2.48 24.81 -2.57
C ILE A 359 3.71 24.78 -1.67
N VAL A 360 4.92 25.15 -2.16
CA VAL A 360 6.09 25.29 -1.28
C VAL A 360 5.90 26.43 -0.28
N ASP A 361 5.36 27.58 -0.70
CA ASP A 361 5.05 28.68 0.21
C ASP A 361 3.98 28.31 1.23
N LEU A 362 2.93 27.61 0.80
CA LEU A 362 1.89 27.08 1.69
C LEU A 362 2.45 26.06 2.68
N GLU A 363 3.38 25.22 2.27
CA GLU A 363 4.09 24.30 3.17
C GLU A 363 4.93 25.03 4.20
N LEU A 364 5.63 26.08 3.82
CA LEU A 364 6.37 26.92 4.77
C LEU A 364 5.44 27.51 5.83
N GLU A 365 4.26 28.00 5.44
CA GLU A 365 3.23 28.46 6.40
C GLU A 365 2.76 27.33 7.34
N LYS A 366 2.61 26.09 6.82
CA LYS A 366 2.26 24.91 7.65
C LYS A 366 3.40 24.55 8.61
N ILE A 367 4.65 24.62 8.18
CA ILE A 367 5.81 24.36 9.03
C ILE A 367 5.87 25.39 10.17
N GLU A 368 5.65 26.68 9.90
CA GLU A 368 5.59 27.72 10.95
C GLU A 368 4.46 27.42 11.95
N ALA A 369 3.29 27.02 11.48
CA ALA A 369 2.18 26.64 12.35
C ALA A 369 2.49 25.39 13.22
N ILE A 370 3.23 24.43 12.68
CA ILE A 370 3.72 23.25 13.43
C ILE A 370 4.71 23.69 14.51
N ILE A 371 5.70 24.50 14.17
CA ILE A 371 6.71 25.01 15.11
C ILE A 371 6.05 25.84 16.22
N GLU A 372 5.10 26.72 15.86
CA GLU A 372 4.34 27.51 16.82
C GLU A 372 3.55 26.61 17.80
N LYS A 373 2.90 25.54 17.27
CA LYS A 373 2.18 24.59 18.10
C LYS A 373 3.11 23.87 19.06
N ILE A 374 4.24 23.34 18.59
CA ILE A 374 5.23 22.65 19.43
C ILE A 374 5.73 23.54 20.57
N SER A 375 6.02 24.81 20.27
CA SER A 375 6.48 25.78 21.25
C SER A 375 5.46 26.05 22.38
N LYS A 376 4.18 25.77 22.12
CA LYS A 376 3.07 25.95 23.07
C LYS A 376 2.62 24.64 23.74
N ASP A 377 3.21 23.51 23.42
CA ASP A 377 2.89 22.23 24.05
C ASP A 377 3.33 22.24 25.52
N PRO A 378 2.56 21.61 26.44
CA PRO A 378 2.84 21.70 27.89
C PRO A 378 3.94 20.76 28.35
N GLU A 379 4.60 20.04 27.45
CA GLU A 379 5.70 19.11 27.75
C GLU A 379 6.99 19.85 28.15
N GLU A 380 7.92 19.16 28.78
CA GLU A 380 9.24 19.68 29.10
C GLU A 380 10.03 20.05 27.82
N GLU A 381 10.92 21.02 27.93
CA GLU A 381 11.65 21.58 26.78
C GLU A 381 12.52 20.56 26.06
N ASP A 382 13.16 19.65 26.79
CA ASP A 382 14.00 18.61 26.23
C ASP A 382 13.21 17.60 25.39
N ILE A 383 11.96 17.30 25.76
CA ILE A 383 11.04 16.46 24.99
C ILE A 383 10.61 17.20 23.71
N ARG A 384 10.18 18.44 23.82
CA ARG A 384 9.75 19.27 22.68
C ARG A 384 10.87 19.55 21.69
N HIS A 385 12.11 19.62 22.18
CA HIS A 385 13.28 20.00 21.40
C HIS A 385 13.50 19.11 20.17
N VAL A 386 13.19 17.83 20.27
CA VAL A 386 13.38 16.88 19.15
C VAL A 386 12.51 17.24 17.98
N GLU A 387 11.21 17.37 18.19
CA GLU A 387 10.26 17.73 17.13
C GLU A 387 10.51 19.15 16.61
N HIS A 388 10.79 20.10 17.50
CA HIS A 388 11.12 21.47 17.12
C HIS A 388 12.34 21.54 16.21
N SER A 389 13.46 20.92 16.63
CA SER A 389 14.70 20.87 15.84
C SER A 389 14.51 20.17 14.49
N LEU A 390 13.68 19.12 14.44
CA LEU A 390 13.36 18.43 13.20
C LEU A 390 12.68 19.37 12.19
N TRP A 391 11.64 20.10 12.62
CA TRP A 391 10.90 21.00 11.72
C TRP A 391 11.71 22.23 11.32
N GLU A 392 12.62 22.75 12.15
CA GLU A 392 13.58 23.79 11.76
C GLU A 392 14.52 23.31 10.64
N LYS A 393 15.04 22.09 10.72
CA LYS A 393 15.87 21.52 9.67
C LYS A 393 15.09 21.34 8.35
N ILE A 394 13.84 20.91 8.43
CA ILE A 394 12.96 20.76 7.26
C ILE A 394 12.66 22.14 6.65
N ARG A 395 12.37 23.14 7.49
CA ARG A 395 12.17 24.52 7.06
C ARG A 395 13.38 25.07 6.31
N GLU A 396 14.59 24.85 6.85
CA GLU A 396 15.85 25.26 6.20
C GLU A 396 15.99 24.65 4.79
N LYS A 397 15.71 23.35 4.65
CA LYS A 397 15.76 22.65 3.36
C LYS A 397 14.72 23.17 2.38
N ALA A 398 13.48 23.35 2.83
CA ALA A 398 12.39 23.87 2.01
C ALA A 398 12.70 25.28 1.49
N LEU A 399 13.26 26.17 2.33
CA LEU A 399 13.66 27.52 1.92
C LEU A 399 14.83 27.52 0.92
N LYS A 400 15.85 26.67 1.17
CA LYS A 400 17.07 26.65 0.37
C LYS A 400 16.89 25.95 -0.99
N GLY A 401 16.12 24.87 -1.04
CA GLY A 401 15.96 24.07 -2.26
C GLY A 401 14.68 24.35 -3.03
N ARG A 402 13.60 24.70 -2.35
CA ARG A 402 12.25 24.85 -2.96
C ARG A 402 11.89 23.70 -3.90
N ARG A 403 12.15 22.47 -3.42
CA ARG A 403 11.96 21.24 -4.21
C ARG A 403 10.48 21.01 -4.49
N THR A 404 10.16 20.64 -5.72
CA THR A 404 8.81 20.27 -6.17
C THR A 404 8.80 18.88 -6.78
N GLY A 405 7.62 18.29 -6.96
CA GLY A 405 7.44 16.97 -7.56
C GLY A 405 6.27 16.98 -8.54
N LEU A 406 6.46 17.66 -9.66
CA LEU A 406 5.52 17.61 -10.77
C LEU A 406 5.70 16.32 -11.55
N GLY A 407 4.64 15.58 -11.79
CA GLY A 407 4.64 14.34 -12.55
C GLY A 407 3.43 14.20 -13.45
N ILE A 408 3.23 12.98 -13.91
CA ILE A 408 2.16 12.62 -14.84
C ILE A 408 1.31 11.47 -14.29
N THR A 409 0.11 11.33 -14.81
CA THR A 409 -0.78 10.17 -14.65
C THR A 409 -1.52 9.91 -15.94
N ALA A 410 -2.16 8.74 -16.06
CA ALA A 410 -2.95 8.36 -17.23
C ALA A 410 -2.14 8.09 -18.53
N GLU A 411 -0.87 7.75 -18.43
CA GLU A 411 -0.06 7.48 -19.62
C GLU A 411 -0.59 6.29 -20.42
N GLY A 412 -0.96 5.20 -19.74
CA GLY A 412 -1.54 4.02 -20.41
C GLY A 412 -2.82 4.35 -21.18
N ASP A 413 -3.69 5.18 -20.61
CA ASP A 413 -4.93 5.61 -21.27
C ASP A 413 -4.70 6.64 -22.38
N MET A 414 -3.73 7.53 -22.22
CA MET A 414 -3.32 8.46 -23.27
C MET A 414 -2.81 7.71 -24.50
N LEU A 415 -1.91 6.75 -24.32
CA LEU A 415 -1.39 5.93 -25.42
C LEU A 415 -2.51 5.15 -26.11
N ALA A 416 -3.38 4.50 -25.34
CA ALA A 416 -4.53 3.79 -25.87
C ALA A 416 -5.46 4.70 -26.67
N ALA A 417 -5.74 5.92 -26.19
CA ALA A 417 -6.58 6.90 -26.84
C ALA A 417 -6.01 7.42 -28.16
N LEU A 418 -4.67 7.43 -28.29
CA LEU A 418 -3.95 7.77 -29.52
C LEU A 418 -3.78 6.57 -30.48
N GLY A 419 -4.24 5.37 -30.09
CA GLY A 419 -4.06 4.15 -30.87
C GLY A 419 -2.63 3.57 -30.76
N LEU A 420 -1.82 4.06 -29.82
CA LEU A 420 -0.47 3.57 -29.55
C LEU A 420 -0.54 2.43 -28.54
N ARG A 421 -0.07 1.24 -28.91
CA ARG A 421 -0.06 0.10 -27.98
C ARG A 421 1.09 0.23 -27.00
N TYR A 422 0.76 0.23 -25.70
CA TYR A 422 1.74 0.31 -24.63
C TYR A 422 2.86 -0.73 -24.78
N GLY A 423 4.12 -0.29 -24.66
CA GLY A 423 5.32 -1.14 -24.75
C GLY A 423 5.89 -1.34 -26.16
N THR A 424 5.26 -0.79 -27.22
CA THR A 424 5.88 -0.71 -28.55
C THR A 424 6.91 0.43 -28.63
N ASP A 425 7.85 0.34 -29.57
CA ASP A 425 8.87 1.39 -29.74
C ASP A 425 8.23 2.74 -30.07
N GLU A 426 7.17 2.79 -30.89
CA GLU A 426 6.40 4.01 -31.19
C GLU A 426 5.77 4.63 -29.93
N ALA A 427 5.23 3.78 -29.03
CA ALA A 427 4.66 4.25 -27.76
C ALA A 427 5.76 4.76 -26.82
N ILE A 428 6.93 4.11 -26.80
CA ILE A 428 8.09 4.54 -26.02
C ILE A 428 8.58 5.92 -26.52
N ASP A 429 8.75 6.08 -27.82
CA ASP A 429 9.22 7.33 -28.41
C ASP A 429 8.23 8.48 -28.11
N PHE A 430 6.93 8.23 -28.24
CA PHE A 430 5.91 9.22 -27.92
C PHE A 430 5.89 9.59 -26.43
N ALA A 431 6.01 8.61 -25.52
CA ALA A 431 6.10 8.84 -24.09
C ALA A 431 7.34 9.67 -23.73
N VAL A 432 8.47 9.44 -24.41
CA VAL A 432 9.70 10.25 -24.26
C VAL A 432 9.46 11.69 -24.73
N ASP A 433 8.78 11.91 -25.84
CA ASP A 433 8.46 13.26 -26.35
C ASP A 433 7.55 14.03 -25.36
N ILE A 434 6.56 13.36 -24.75
CA ILE A 434 5.75 13.94 -23.68
C ILE A 434 6.62 14.33 -22.48
N GLN A 435 7.47 13.42 -22.00
CA GLN A 435 8.27 13.68 -20.81
C GLN A 435 9.37 14.72 -21.07
N LYS A 436 9.97 14.71 -22.25
CA LYS A 436 10.91 15.75 -22.69
C LYS A 436 10.24 17.12 -22.73
N THR A 437 9.05 17.21 -23.31
CA THR A 437 8.27 18.46 -23.35
C THR A 437 7.94 18.94 -21.93
N LEU A 438 7.48 18.04 -21.04
CA LEU A 438 7.25 18.34 -19.64
C LEU A 438 8.51 18.91 -18.97
N ALA A 439 9.65 18.26 -19.18
CA ALA A 439 10.92 18.68 -18.58
C ALA A 439 11.35 20.07 -19.04
N LEU A 440 11.40 20.29 -20.34
CA LEU A 440 11.82 21.58 -20.90
C LEU A 440 10.91 22.74 -20.45
N GLU A 441 9.59 22.54 -20.47
CA GLU A 441 8.65 23.59 -20.05
C GLU A 441 8.65 23.80 -18.53
N ALA A 442 8.85 22.77 -17.72
CA ALA A 442 9.00 22.92 -16.28
C ALA A 442 10.26 23.71 -15.91
N TYR A 443 11.37 23.40 -16.56
CA TYR A 443 12.62 24.16 -16.37
C TYR A 443 12.47 25.60 -16.83
N ARG A 444 11.83 25.85 -17.97
CA ARG A 444 11.52 27.19 -18.47
C ARG A 444 10.67 27.97 -17.48
N ALA A 445 9.58 27.36 -16.98
CA ALA A 445 8.74 27.98 -15.97
C ALA A 445 9.51 28.31 -14.69
N SER A 446 10.42 27.44 -14.26
CA SER A 446 11.27 27.70 -13.09
C SER A 446 12.27 28.83 -13.30
N VAL A 447 12.78 29.03 -14.53
CA VAL A 447 13.61 30.20 -14.92
C VAL A 447 12.78 31.48 -14.84
N ILE A 448 11.58 31.50 -15.44
CA ILE A 448 10.68 32.67 -15.39
C ILE A 448 10.33 33.01 -13.93
N MET A 449 10.02 32.02 -13.11
CA MET A 449 9.78 32.24 -11.69
C MET A 449 11.03 32.72 -10.93
N ALA A 450 12.23 32.36 -11.37
CA ALA A 450 13.44 32.90 -10.75
C ALA A 450 13.57 34.42 -11.01
N GLU A 451 13.18 34.92 -12.17
CA GLU A 451 13.11 36.34 -12.44
C GLU A 451 12.02 37.05 -11.63
N GLU A 452 10.81 36.44 -11.54
CA GLU A 452 9.68 37.04 -10.86
C GLU A 452 9.76 36.96 -9.32
N ARG A 453 10.31 35.86 -8.79
CA ARG A 453 10.23 35.45 -7.36
C ARG A 453 11.60 35.26 -6.71
N GLY A 454 12.68 35.35 -7.47
CA GLY A 454 14.05 35.06 -7.04
C GLY A 454 14.41 33.57 -7.22
N LYS A 455 15.65 33.32 -7.58
CA LYS A 455 16.20 31.96 -7.72
C LYS A 455 16.39 31.29 -6.37
N PHE A 456 16.52 29.96 -6.35
CA PHE A 456 16.89 29.28 -5.12
C PHE A 456 18.31 29.71 -4.67
N PRO A 457 18.54 29.91 -3.36
CA PRO A 457 19.68 30.68 -2.88
C PRO A 457 21.07 30.15 -3.27
N MET A 458 21.19 28.85 -3.50
CA MET A 458 22.50 28.22 -3.77
C MET A 458 22.79 28.03 -5.27
N TYR A 459 21.90 28.50 -6.14
CA TYR A 459 22.04 28.28 -7.57
C TYR A 459 23.39 28.76 -8.09
N ASP A 460 24.14 27.84 -8.69
CA ASP A 460 25.44 28.06 -9.30
C ASP A 460 25.56 27.22 -10.60
N PRO A 461 25.53 27.79 -11.78
CA PRO A 461 25.57 27.06 -13.05
C PRO A 461 26.86 26.27 -13.25
N GLU A 462 27.99 26.70 -12.66
CA GLU A 462 29.25 25.98 -12.77
C GLU A 462 29.23 24.63 -12.06
N ARG A 463 28.45 24.50 -10.99
CA ARG A 463 28.27 23.24 -10.28
C ARG A 463 27.44 22.21 -11.09
N GLU A 464 26.53 22.69 -11.92
CA GLU A 464 25.59 21.88 -12.65
C GLU A 464 26.02 21.54 -14.08
N LYS A 465 27.01 22.20 -14.62
CA LYS A 465 27.42 22.15 -16.06
C LYS A 465 27.66 20.72 -16.58
N ASP A 466 28.15 19.83 -15.73
CA ASP A 466 28.49 18.44 -16.06
C ASP A 466 27.41 17.44 -15.64
N ASN A 467 26.30 17.91 -15.06
CA ASN A 467 25.20 17.02 -14.70
C ASN A 467 24.48 16.52 -15.97
N PRO A 468 24.22 15.22 -16.13
CA PRO A 468 23.62 14.65 -17.34
C PRO A 468 22.23 15.21 -17.68
N MET A 469 21.38 15.52 -16.70
CA MET A 469 20.08 16.14 -16.95
C MET A 469 20.23 17.53 -17.53
N ILE A 470 21.13 18.34 -16.98
CA ILE A 470 21.43 19.70 -17.47
C ILE A 470 22.08 19.65 -18.85
N ALA A 471 22.95 18.69 -19.10
CA ALA A 471 23.56 18.48 -20.43
C ALA A 471 22.50 18.17 -21.49
N ARG A 472 21.52 17.31 -21.18
CA ARG A 472 20.37 16.99 -22.08
C ARG A 472 19.51 18.23 -22.35
N ILE A 473 19.25 19.06 -21.33
CA ILE A 473 18.52 20.34 -21.53
C ILE A 473 19.32 21.27 -22.45
N ARG A 474 20.61 21.42 -22.23
CA ARG A 474 21.49 22.22 -23.08
C ARG A 474 21.51 21.79 -24.55
N GLU A 475 21.51 20.48 -24.77
CA GLU A 475 21.48 19.91 -26.12
C GLU A 475 20.08 20.09 -26.77
N ALA A 476 19.01 19.87 -26.04
CA ALA A 476 17.65 19.92 -26.57
C ALA A 476 17.12 21.35 -26.76
N ASP A 477 17.52 22.29 -25.92
CA ASP A 477 17.11 23.68 -25.93
C ASP A 477 18.25 24.59 -25.43
N PRO A 478 19.21 24.96 -26.31
CA PRO A 478 20.32 25.84 -25.94
C PRO A 478 19.87 27.21 -25.41
N ALA A 479 18.76 27.75 -25.91
CA ALA A 479 18.26 29.05 -25.48
C ALA A 479 17.77 29.00 -24.03
N LEU A 480 17.04 27.95 -23.66
CA LEU A 480 16.61 27.70 -22.28
C LEU A 480 17.84 27.56 -21.36
N TYR A 481 18.90 26.89 -21.80
CA TYR A 481 20.12 26.72 -21.00
C TYR A 481 20.82 28.08 -20.77
N GLU A 482 20.88 28.95 -21.77
CA GLU A 482 21.44 30.30 -21.65
C GLU A 482 20.63 31.15 -20.66
N GLU A 483 19.32 31.14 -20.77
CA GLU A 483 18.39 31.82 -19.83
C GLU A 483 18.57 31.30 -18.40
N MET A 484 18.61 29.96 -18.23
CA MET A 484 18.86 29.34 -16.94
C MET A 484 20.23 29.73 -16.35
N THR A 485 21.28 29.82 -17.16
CA THR A 485 22.60 30.23 -16.72
C THR A 485 22.59 31.69 -16.25
N ARG A 486 21.86 32.57 -16.94
CA ARG A 486 21.79 34.00 -16.68
C ARG A 486 20.91 34.32 -15.45
N HIS A 487 19.73 33.77 -15.39
CA HIS A 487 18.68 34.13 -14.40
C HIS A 487 18.61 33.16 -13.23
N GLY A 488 19.10 31.92 -13.39
CA GLY A 488 18.94 30.83 -12.46
C GLY A 488 17.60 30.16 -12.61
N ARG A 489 17.25 29.27 -11.65
CA ARG A 489 15.90 28.72 -11.51
C ARG A 489 15.39 28.86 -10.09
N ARG A 490 14.08 28.84 -9.95
CA ARG A 490 13.37 28.95 -8.68
C ARG A 490 13.52 27.71 -7.80
N ASN A 491 13.60 26.52 -8.41
CA ASN A 491 13.53 25.22 -7.75
C ASN A 491 14.79 24.38 -8.02
N ILE A 492 15.33 23.69 -7.02
CA ILE A 492 16.53 22.87 -7.13
C ILE A 492 16.30 21.60 -7.97
N ALA A 493 15.11 20.99 -7.84
CA ALA A 493 14.63 19.86 -8.64
C ALA A 493 13.10 19.91 -8.72
N MET A 494 12.52 19.37 -9.79
CA MET A 494 11.13 19.67 -10.13
C MET A 494 10.26 18.45 -10.46
N LEU A 495 10.81 17.40 -11.07
CA LEU A 495 10.04 16.36 -11.74
C LEU A 495 10.16 15.01 -11.06
N THR A 496 9.01 14.35 -10.85
CA THR A 496 8.95 12.98 -10.34
C THR A 496 7.68 12.27 -10.83
N ILE A 497 7.73 10.97 -10.97
CA ILE A 497 6.52 10.19 -11.30
C ILE A 497 6.15 9.37 -10.07
N ALA A 498 5.14 9.88 -9.35
CA ALA A 498 4.55 9.22 -8.20
C ALA A 498 3.59 8.09 -8.61
N PRO A 499 3.26 7.14 -7.71
CA PRO A 499 2.37 6.02 -8.04
C PRO A 499 0.96 6.44 -8.47
N THR A 500 0.44 7.54 -7.97
CA THR A 500 -0.92 8.09 -8.21
C THR A 500 -2.08 7.08 -8.05
N GLY A 501 -1.85 5.94 -7.40
CA GLY A 501 -2.78 4.82 -7.37
C GLY A 501 -4.17 5.14 -6.79
N THR A 502 -4.26 6.05 -5.80
CA THR A 502 -5.54 6.47 -5.23
C THR A 502 -6.17 7.63 -6.01
N THR A 503 -5.35 8.55 -6.51
CA THR A 503 -5.84 9.72 -7.24
C THR A 503 -6.31 9.36 -8.66
N SER A 504 -5.75 8.31 -9.25
CA SER A 504 -6.24 7.77 -10.54
C SER A 504 -7.65 7.18 -10.46
N LEU A 505 -8.11 6.74 -9.30
CA LEU A 505 -9.52 6.34 -9.10
C LEU A 505 -10.47 7.54 -9.28
N MET A 506 -10.06 8.73 -8.82
CA MET A 506 -10.87 9.95 -8.93
C MET A 506 -10.81 10.55 -10.34
N SER A 507 -9.67 10.47 -11.02
CA SER A 507 -9.57 10.86 -12.44
C SER A 507 -10.12 9.78 -13.39
N GLN A 508 -10.41 8.59 -12.87
CA GLN A 508 -10.95 7.47 -13.64
C GLN A 508 -10.04 7.09 -14.81
N THR A 509 -8.73 7.01 -14.52
CA THR A 509 -7.66 6.73 -15.51
C THR A 509 -6.68 5.70 -14.97
N THR A 510 -5.73 5.29 -15.81
CA THR A 510 -4.53 4.56 -15.39
C THR A 510 -3.64 5.42 -14.50
N SER A 511 -2.79 4.82 -13.68
CA SER A 511 -1.95 5.52 -12.71
C SER A 511 -0.51 5.69 -13.20
N GLY A 512 0.08 6.86 -13.01
CA GLY A 512 1.47 7.16 -13.38
C GLY A 512 1.76 6.79 -14.83
N ILE A 513 2.87 6.05 -15.04
CA ILE A 513 3.23 5.44 -16.32
C ILE A 513 2.76 3.98 -16.44
N GLU A 514 1.87 3.52 -15.56
CA GLU A 514 1.41 2.14 -15.58
C GLU A 514 0.43 1.88 -16.73
N PRO A 515 0.48 0.70 -17.35
CA PRO A 515 -0.58 0.26 -18.25
C PRO A 515 -1.87 0.02 -17.47
N VAL A 516 -2.99 -0.12 -18.17
CA VAL A 516 -4.23 -0.57 -17.54
C VAL A 516 -4.01 -1.93 -16.86
N PHE A 517 -4.49 -2.09 -15.64
CA PHE A 517 -4.38 -3.38 -14.95
C PHE A 517 -5.21 -4.45 -15.66
N ARG A 518 -6.50 -4.17 -15.89
CA ARG A 518 -7.42 -4.95 -16.74
C ARG A 518 -8.51 -4.03 -17.31
N PRO A 519 -8.87 -4.15 -18.59
CA PRO A 519 -9.98 -3.39 -19.16
C PRO A 519 -11.32 -3.75 -18.53
N VAL A 520 -11.48 -5.02 -18.12
CA VAL A 520 -12.70 -5.54 -17.49
C VAL A 520 -12.33 -6.59 -16.44
N TYR A 521 -13.01 -6.57 -15.31
CA TYR A 521 -12.90 -7.61 -14.28
C TYR A 521 -14.28 -7.90 -13.68
N THR A 522 -14.49 -9.13 -13.21
CA THR A 522 -15.75 -9.55 -12.59
C THR A 522 -15.72 -9.30 -11.09
N ARG A 523 -16.75 -8.67 -10.56
CA ARG A 523 -17.05 -8.55 -9.14
C ARG A 523 -18.21 -9.45 -8.76
N ARG A 524 -18.19 -9.88 -7.49
CA ARG A 524 -19.27 -10.63 -6.87
C ARG A 524 -19.83 -9.84 -5.71
N ARG A 525 -21.16 -9.72 -5.63
CA ARG A 525 -21.83 -9.25 -4.44
C ARG A 525 -22.91 -10.25 -4.02
N LYS A 526 -23.10 -10.38 -2.71
CA LYS A 526 -24.20 -11.15 -2.16
C LYS A 526 -25.49 -10.37 -2.36
N VAL A 527 -26.52 -11.02 -2.86
CA VAL A 527 -27.85 -10.45 -3.03
C VAL A 527 -28.61 -10.60 -1.72
N ASN A 528 -29.08 -9.49 -1.15
CA ASN A 528 -29.92 -9.53 0.04
C ASN A 528 -31.41 -9.68 -0.34
N PRO A 529 -32.26 -10.23 0.54
CA PRO A 529 -33.69 -10.38 0.27
C PRO A 529 -34.45 -9.07 -0.02
N SER A 530 -33.84 -7.91 0.38
CA SER A 530 -34.37 -6.57 0.15
C SER A 530 -33.99 -5.98 -1.21
N ASP A 531 -33.03 -6.59 -1.92
CA ASP A 531 -32.55 -6.07 -3.20
C ASP A 531 -33.59 -6.42 -4.29
N LYS A 532 -34.24 -5.38 -4.84
CA LYS A 532 -35.20 -5.52 -5.95
C LYS A 532 -34.46 -5.41 -7.28
N ASP A 533 -34.91 -6.15 -8.28
CA ASP A 533 -34.42 -6.10 -9.68
C ASP A 533 -32.97 -6.52 -9.88
N VAL A 534 -32.43 -7.38 -9.00
CA VAL A 534 -31.05 -7.91 -9.10
C VAL A 534 -31.07 -9.29 -9.76
N LYS A 535 -30.25 -9.46 -10.79
CA LYS A 535 -30.07 -10.75 -11.49
C LYS A 535 -29.22 -11.69 -10.65
N ILE A 536 -29.80 -12.71 -10.05
CA ILE A 536 -29.04 -13.78 -9.39
C ILE A 536 -28.26 -14.56 -10.45
N THR A 537 -26.94 -14.51 -10.38
CA THR A 537 -26.05 -15.19 -11.32
C THR A 537 -25.78 -16.63 -10.91
N PHE A 538 -25.63 -16.87 -9.61
CA PHE A 538 -25.56 -18.22 -9.06
C PHE A 538 -25.96 -18.21 -7.58
N VAL A 539 -26.32 -19.37 -7.08
CA VAL A 539 -26.51 -19.64 -5.66
C VAL A 539 -25.34 -20.49 -5.20
N ASP A 540 -24.67 -20.09 -4.12
CA ASP A 540 -23.55 -20.87 -3.60
C ASP A 540 -24.00 -22.13 -2.85
N GLU A 541 -23.04 -22.93 -2.43
CA GLU A 541 -23.30 -24.21 -1.73
C GLU A 541 -23.99 -24.03 -0.36
N VAL A 542 -24.05 -22.79 0.15
CA VAL A 542 -24.72 -22.43 1.42
C VAL A 542 -26.12 -21.86 1.20
N GLY A 543 -26.56 -21.72 -0.06
CA GLY A 543 -27.88 -21.18 -0.42
C GLY A 543 -27.92 -19.65 -0.54
N ASP A 544 -26.77 -18.97 -0.45
CA ASP A 544 -26.69 -17.54 -0.66
C ASP A 544 -26.73 -17.20 -2.15
N SER A 545 -27.57 -16.24 -2.49
CA SER A 545 -27.68 -15.73 -3.85
C SER A 545 -26.61 -14.68 -4.12
N TRP A 546 -25.96 -14.80 -5.27
CA TRP A 546 -24.89 -13.90 -5.69
C TRP A 546 -25.17 -13.31 -7.06
N GLU A 547 -24.83 -12.05 -7.20
CA GLU A 547 -24.73 -11.37 -8.47
C GLU A 547 -23.26 -11.26 -8.86
N GLU A 548 -22.91 -11.77 -10.01
CA GLU A 548 -21.64 -11.46 -10.71
C GLU A 548 -21.91 -10.36 -11.72
N TYR A 549 -21.14 -9.30 -11.66
CA TYR A 549 -21.22 -8.22 -12.63
C TYR A 549 -19.82 -7.77 -13.04
N ASN A 550 -19.73 -7.34 -14.30
CA ASN A 550 -18.50 -6.85 -14.86
C ASN A 550 -18.26 -5.39 -14.44
N VAL A 551 -17.06 -5.09 -14.02
CA VAL A 551 -16.57 -3.73 -13.75
C VAL A 551 -15.61 -3.39 -14.88
N PHE A 552 -15.91 -2.32 -15.56
CA PHE A 552 -15.16 -1.86 -16.72
C PHE A 552 -14.23 -0.70 -16.33
N HIS A 553 -13.03 -0.69 -16.89
CA HIS A 553 -12.17 0.48 -16.84
C HIS A 553 -12.85 1.65 -17.59
N HIS A 554 -12.86 2.83 -16.99
CA HIS A 554 -13.65 3.96 -17.49
C HIS A 554 -13.28 4.37 -18.93
N LYS A 555 -11.99 4.38 -19.27
CA LYS A 555 -11.56 4.75 -20.63
C LYS A 555 -11.82 3.63 -21.65
N PHE A 556 -11.93 2.39 -21.20
CA PHE A 556 -12.42 1.31 -22.06
C PHE A 556 -13.91 1.48 -22.41
N LEU A 557 -14.73 1.99 -21.47
CA LEU A 557 -16.12 2.36 -21.80
C LEU A 557 -16.18 3.47 -22.85
N VAL A 558 -15.34 4.50 -22.73
CA VAL A 558 -15.24 5.58 -23.72
C VAL A 558 -14.84 5.02 -25.08
N TRP A 559 -13.91 4.08 -25.14
CA TRP A 559 -13.54 3.40 -26.38
C TRP A 559 -14.70 2.61 -26.99
N LEU A 560 -15.49 1.91 -26.18
CA LEU A 560 -16.67 1.17 -26.64
C LEU A 560 -17.69 2.11 -27.29
N GLU A 561 -18.02 3.23 -26.63
CA GLU A 561 -18.93 4.24 -27.15
C GLU A 561 -18.40 4.85 -28.46
N ALA A 562 -17.13 5.25 -28.50
CA ALA A 562 -16.48 5.78 -29.70
C ALA A 562 -16.46 4.77 -30.87
N SER A 563 -16.47 3.47 -30.55
CA SER A 563 -16.53 2.37 -31.51
C SER A 563 -17.97 1.95 -31.92
N GLY A 564 -18.99 2.64 -31.39
CA GLY A 564 -20.40 2.43 -31.72
C GLY A 564 -21.09 1.28 -30.97
N TYR A 565 -20.52 0.78 -29.87
CA TYR A 565 -21.14 -0.25 -29.02
C TYR A 565 -22.15 0.37 -28.04
N ASP A 566 -23.30 -0.30 -27.84
CA ASP A 566 -24.24 0.04 -26.78
C ASP A 566 -23.71 -0.51 -25.44
N LEU A 567 -23.45 0.39 -24.49
CA LEU A 567 -22.89 0.01 -23.17
C LEU A 567 -23.84 -0.89 -22.35
N ASN A 568 -25.15 -0.80 -22.54
CA ASN A 568 -26.11 -1.66 -21.82
C ASN A 568 -26.05 -3.09 -22.36
N GLU A 569 -25.91 -3.25 -23.66
CA GLU A 569 -25.68 -4.56 -24.26
C GLU A 569 -24.34 -5.15 -23.80
N VAL A 570 -23.26 -4.37 -23.84
CA VAL A 570 -21.93 -4.82 -23.41
C VAL A 570 -21.92 -5.25 -21.94
N LYS A 571 -22.57 -4.52 -21.04
CA LYS A 571 -22.67 -4.90 -19.62
C LYS A 571 -23.39 -6.23 -19.40
N SER A 572 -24.26 -6.65 -20.32
CA SER A 572 -24.97 -7.92 -20.26
C SER A 572 -24.25 -9.09 -20.92
N MET A 573 -23.15 -8.82 -21.66
CA MET A 573 -22.40 -9.83 -22.40
C MET A 573 -21.69 -10.83 -21.48
N SER A 574 -21.50 -12.03 -21.97
CA SER A 574 -20.67 -13.05 -21.33
C SER A 574 -19.19 -12.66 -21.32
N ALA A 575 -18.43 -13.25 -20.39
CA ALA A 575 -16.98 -13.03 -20.31
C ALA A 575 -16.24 -13.34 -21.64
N ALA A 576 -16.71 -14.35 -22.38
CA ALA A 576 -16.10 -14.71 -23.66
C ALA A 576 -16.37 -13.69 -24.78
N GLU A 577 -17.53 -13.05 -24.76
CA GLU A 577 -17.88 -11.97 -25.69
C GLU A 577 -17.09 -10.71 -25.35
N ILE A 578 -16.97 -10.38 -24.06
CA ILE A 578 -16.15 -9.26 -23.60
C ILE A 578 -14.67 -9.46 -23.96
N GLU A 579 -14.13 -10.67 -23.83
CA GLU A 579 -12.75 -10.98 -24.25
C GLU A 579 -12.53 -10.69 -25.74
N LYS A 580 -13.52 -10.93 -26.58
CA LYS A 580 -13.45 -10.58 -28.03
C LYS A 580 -13.44 -9.06 -28.23
N LEU A 581 -14.22 -8.31 -27.47
CA LEU A 581 -14.20 -6.84 -27.51
C LEU A 581 -12.84 -6.29 -27.04
N VAL A 582 -12.30 -6.82 -25.95
CA VAL A 582 -10.96 -6.45 -25.46
C VAL A 582 -9.91 -6.73 -26.55
N ALA A 583 -10.02 -7.85 -27.27
CA ALA A 583 -9.10 -8.20 -28.36
C ALA A 583 -9.12 -7.22 -29.55
N LEU A 584 -10.22 -6.48 -29.73
CA LEU A 584 -10.35 -5.43 -30.76
C LEU A 584 -9.88 -4.05 -30.27
N SER A 585 -9.69 -3.88 -28.96
CA SER A 585 -9.38 -2.60 -28.35
C SER A 585 -7.88 -2.27 -28.36
N PRO A 586 -7.49 -0.98 -28.22
CA PRO A 586 -6.10 -0.59 -28.07
C PRO A 586 -5.46 -1.11 -26.78
N TYR A 587 -6.25 -1.65 -25.84
CA TYR A 587 -5.78 -2.30 -24.60
C TYR A 587 -5.36 -3.76 -24.79
N TYR A 588 -5.54 -4.35 -25.97
CA TYR A 588 -5.16 -5.73 -26.25
C TYR A 588 -3.65 -5.94 -26.16
N LYS A 589 -3.21 -6.88 -25.34
CA LYS A 589 -1.78 -7.13 -25.02
C LYS A 589 -1.04 -5.88 -24.52
N ALA A 590 -1.76 -4.97 -23.89
CA ALA A 590 -1.26 -3.74 -23.30
C ALA A 590 -1.71 -3.60 -21.83
N THR A 591 -2.03 -4.71 -21.18
CA THR A 591 -2.40 -4.74 -19.75
C THR A 591 -1.22 -5.13 -18.88
N ALA A 592 -1.27 -4.84 -17.61
CA ALA A 592 -0.18 -5.11 -16.66
C ALA A 592 0.27 -6.60 -16.67
N ASN A 593 -0.65 -7.53 -16.98
CA ASN A 593 -0.40 -8.96 -16.91
C ASN A 593 -0.02 -9.60 -18.26
N ASP A 594 -0.11 -8.88 -19.38
CA ASP A 594 0.14 -9.44 -20.70
C ASP A 594 1.08 -8.63 -21.60
N ILE A 595 1.60 -7.53 -21.10
CA ILE A 595 2.60 -6.73 -21.82
C ILE A 595 3.97 -7.44 -21.83
N ASP A 596 4.85 -7.03 -22.73
CA ASP A 596 6.27 -7.37 -22.61
C ASP A 596 6.91 -6.54 -21.47
N TRP A 597 7.19 -7.21 -20.34
CA TRP A 597 7.73 -6.55 -19.15
C TRP A 597 9.13 -5.97 -19.36
N VAL A 598 9.93 -6.53 -20.27
CA VAL A 598 11.23 -5.98 -20.66
C VAL A 598 11.03 -4.64 -21.39
N SER A 599 10.09 -4.58 -22.32
CA SER A 599 9.73 -3.33 -23.02
C SER A 599 9.16 -2.28 -22.06
N LYS A 600 8.36 -2.68 -21.05
CA LYS A 600 7.91 -1.77 -19.99
C LYS A 600 9.08 -1.10 -19.27
N VAL A 601 10.10 -1.87 -18.91
CA VAL A 601 11.28 -1.35 -18.22
C VAL A 601 12.16 -0.49 -19.15
N ARG A 602 12.29 -0.85 -20.42
CA ARG A 602 12.92 0.01 -21.44
C ARG A 602 12.23 1.38 -21.54
N MET A 603 10.90 1.40 -21.53
CA MET A 603 10.10 2.61 -21.53
C MET A 603 10.38 3.44 -20.27
N GLN A 604 10.38 2.81 -19.08
CA GLN A 604 10.74 3.49 -17.83
C GLN A 604 12.11 4.14 -17.90
N GLY A 605 13.14 3.41 -18.38
CA GLY A 605 14.49 3.93 -18.53
C GLY A 605 14.60 5.10 -19.52
N ALA A 606 13.85 5.04 -20.62
CA ALA A 606 13.80 6.11 -21.60
C ALA A 606 13.16 7.40 -21.05
N ILE A 607 12.03 7.26 -20.34
CA ILE A 607 11.33 8.35 -19.65
C ILE A 607 12.21 8.93 -18.52
N GLN A 608 12.92 8.07 -17.76
CA GLN A 608 13.75 8.47 -16.63
C GLN A 608 14.81 9.53 -17.00
N LYS A 609 15.27 9.54 -18.22
CA LYS A 609 16.24 10.55 -18.70
C LYS A 609 15.72 11.99 -18.61
N TRP A 610 14.40 12.17 -18.57
CA TRP A 610 13.72 13.46 -18.48
C TRP A 610 13.01 13.68 -17.15
N VAL A 611 13.41 12.92 -16.10
CA VAL A 611 12.90 13.05 -14.73
C VAL A 611 14.08 13.26 -13.80
N ASP A 612 14.21 14.44 -13.22
CA ASP A 612 15.34 14.78 -12.35
C ASP A 612 15.33 14.05 -11.00
N HIS A 613 14.15 13.70 -10.44
CA HIS A 613 14.08 12.74 -9.35
C HIS A 613 14.07 11.30 -9.88
N SER A 614 13.06 10.52 -9.53
CA SER A 614 12.91 9.13 -9.94
C SER A 614 11.46 8.80 -10.33
N ILE A 615 11.22 7.56 -10.64
CA ILE A 615 9.93 7.02 -11.06
C ILE A 615 9.54 5.89 -10.13
N SER A 616 8.34 5.97 -9.53
CA SER A 616 7.74 4.83 -8.85
C SER A 616 7.01 3.95 -9.85
N VAL A 617 7.51 2.75 -10.04
CA VAL A 617 6.93 1.76 -10.94
C VAL A 617 6.98 0.38 -10.32
N THR A 618 5.92 -0.39 -10.54
CA THR A 618 5.87 -1.81 -10.17
C THR A 618 5.66 -2.64 -11.42
N VAL A 619 6.56 -3.56 -11.68
CA VAL A 619 6.40 -4.56 -12.73
C VAL A 619 5.52 -5.67 -12.19
N ASN A 620 4.24 -5.68 -12.57
CA ASN A 620 3.29 -6.72 -12.18
C ASN A 620 3.50 -7.96 -13.04
N LEU A 621 3.70 -9.10 -12.41
CA LEU A 621 4.03 -10.35 -13.06
C LEU A 621 2.99 -11.42 -12.68
N PRO A 622 2.52 -12.25 -13.64
CA PRO A 622 1.69 -13.40 -13.33
C PRO A 622 2.37 -14.40 -12.40
N ASN A 623 1.58 -15.25 -11.76
CA ASN A 623 2.10 -16.23 -10.79
C ASN A 623 3.08 -17.25 -11.42
N GLU A 624 2.95 -17.54 -12.69
CA GLU A 624 3.69 -18.56 -13.41
C GLU A 624 5.10 -18.14 -13.88
N VAL A 625 5.47 -16.87 -13.68
CA VAL A 625 6.78 -16.37 -14.13
C VAL A 625 7.93 -16.98 -13.35
N THR A 626 9.05 -17.15 -14.04
CA THR A 626 10.28 -17.70 -13.47
C THR A 626 11.16 -16.65 -12.81
N GLU A 627 12.09 -17.07 -11.98
CA GLU A 627 13.10 -16.19 -11.38
C GLU A 627 14.00 -15.54 -12.46
N GLU A 628 14.30 -16.26 -13.54
CA GLU A 628 15.11 -15.75 -14.64
C GLU A 628 14.49 -14.52 -15.29
N LEU A 629 13.14 -14.49 -15.42
CA LEU A 629 12.46 -13.31 -15.96
C LEU A 629 12.61 -12.12 -15.01
N VAL A 630 12.50 -12.31 -13.71
CA VAL A 630 12.72 -11.26 -12.72
C VAL A 630 14.17 -10.74 -12.82
N GLY A 631 15.14 -11.63 -12.90
CA GLY A 631 16.55 -11.28 -13.12
C GLY A 631 16.75 -10.48 -14.41
N LYS A 632 16.11 -10.88 -15.51
CA LYS A 632 16.16 -10.15 -16.79
C LYS A 632 15.55 -8.76 -16.68
N VAL A 633 14.40 -8.63 -16.02
CA VAL A 633 13.75 -7.31 -15.78
C VAL A 633 14.69 -6.38 -15.02
N TYR A 634 15.34 -6.87 -13.98
CA TYR A 634 16.27 -6.07 -13.18
C TYR A 634 17.55 -5.69 -13.93
N MET A 635 18.12 -6.62 -14.72
CA MET A 635 19.28 -6.31 -15.56
C MET A 635 18.94 -5.25 -16.61
N THR A 636 17.80 -5.40 -17.30
CA THR A 636 17.32 -4.42 -18.27
C THR A 636 17.15 -3.04 -17.64
N ALA A 637 16.64 -2.98 -16.40
CA ALA A 637 16.48 -1.71 -15.69
C ALA A 637 17.83 -0.99 -15.47
N TRP A 638 18.86 -1.72 -15.06
CA TRP A 638 20.21 -1.18 -14.91
C TRP A 638 20.80 -0.71 -16.26
N GLU A 639 20.74 -1.57 -17.28
CA GLU A 639 21.29 -1.29 -18.63
C GLU A 639 20.63 -0.07 -19.29
N HIS A 640 19.34 0.20 -18.99
CA HIS A 640 18.59 1.32 -19.55
C HIS A 640 18.56 2.57 -18.66
N GLY A 641 19.31 2.57 -17.55
CA GLY A 641 19.47 3.75 -16.70
C GLY A 641 18.25 4.07 -15.84
N CYS A 642 17.43 3.08 -15.47
CA CYS A 642 16.43 3.26 -14.42
C CYS A 642 17.10 3.59 -13.10
N LYS A 643 16.50 4.46 -12.30
CA LYS A 643 16.98 4.79 -10.93
C LYS A 643 16.50 3.77 -9.89
N GLY A 644 15.41 3.08 -10.16
CA GLY A 644 14.90 2.03 -9.30
C GLY A 644 13.86 1.18 -10.02
N VAL A 645 13.60 -0.01 -9.50
CA VAL A 645 12.58 -0.93 -10.00
C VAL A 645 12.09 -1.87 -8.91
N THR A 646 10.79 -2.14 -8.91
CA THR A 646 10.16 -3.12 -8.02
C THR A 646 9.35 -4.09 -8.86
N VAL A 647 9.39 -5.37 -8.50
CA VAL A 647 8.52 -6.38 -9.10
C VAL A 647 7.46 -6.83 -8.10
N TYR A 648 6.29 -7.17 -8.61
CA TYR A 648 5.23 -7.81 -7.84
C TYR A 648 4.74 -9.01 -8.62
N ARG A 649 4.99 -10.22 -8.13
CA ARG A 649 4.46 -11.45 -8.71
C ARG A 649 3.13 -11.80 -8.03
N ASP A 650 2.13 -12.12 -8.82
CA ASP A 650 0.80 -12.48 -8.32
C ASP A 650 0.88 -13.66 -7.34
N GLY A 651 0.29 -13.50 -6.16
CA GLY A 651 0.39 -14.48 -5.08
C GLY A 651 1.65 -14.43 -4.22
N SER A 652 2.62 -13.55 -4.49
CA SER A 652 3.81 -13.36 -3.62
C SER A 652 3.48 -12.68 -2.28
N ARG A 653 2.42 -11.90 -2.25
CA ARG A 653 1.82 -11.28 -1.05
C ARG A 653 0.30 -11.40 -1.10
N ALA A 654 -0.37 -11.21 0.04
CA ALA A 654 -1.83 -11.04 0.05
C ALA A 654 -2.18 -9.76 -0.72
N GLY A 655 -2.64 -9.91 -1.94
CA GLY A 655 -2.97 -8.82 -2.85
C GLY A 655 -4.32 -8.19 -2.54
N VAL A 656 -4.46 -6.89 -2.87
CA VAL A 656 -5.73 -6.16 -2.81
C VAL A 656 -6.69 -6.58 -3.93
N LEU A 657 -6.14 -7.06 -5.05
CA LEU A 657 -6.88 -7.59 -6.20
C LEU A 657 -6.61 -9.09 -6.31
N VAL A 658 -7.63 -9.90 -6.10
CA VAL A 658 -7.56 -11.36 -6.21
C VAL A 658 -8.13 -11.77 -7.56
N GLU A 659 -7.34 -12.53 -8.35
CA GLU A 659 -7.89 -13.21 -9.51
C GLU A 659 -8.98 -14.20 -9.09
N SER A 660 -10.17 -14.10 -9.69
CA SER A 660 -11.07 -15.23 -9.73
C SER A 660 -10.42 -16.29 -10.62
N LYS A 661 -9.74 -17.27 -10.01
CA LYS A 661 -9.17 -18.40 -10.76
C LYS A 661 -10.28 -19.02 -11.59
N LYS A 662 -10.19 -18.91 -12.92
CA LYS A 662 -10.89 -19.81 -13.82
C LYS A 662 -10.52 -21.23 -13.37
N LYS A 663 -11.45 -21.95 -12.73
CA LYS A 663 -11.33 -23.41 -12.64
C LYS A 663 -11.22 -23.89 -14.10
N LYS A 664 -9.99 -24.25 -14.54
CA LYS A 664 -9.88 -25.13 -15.69
C LYS A 664 -10.76 -26.32 -15.35
N LYS A 665 -11.84 -26.51 -16.09
CA LYS A 665 -12.53 -27.79 -16.18
C LYS A 665 -11.52 -28.77 -16.81
N GLY A 666 -10.59 -29.20 -15.99
CA GLY A 666 -9.98 -30.50 -16.20
C GLY A 666 -11.04 -31.48 -15.77
N THR A 667 -11.55 -32.20 -16.72
CA THR A 667 -12.26 -33.46 -16.52
C THR A 667 -11.29 -34.41 -15.81
N ALA A 668 -11.12 -34.23 -14.51
CA ALA A 668 -10.68 -35.30 -13.67
C ALA A 668 -11.92 -36.19 -13.49
N LYS A 669 -11.96 -37.29 -14.24
CA LYS A 669 -12.77 -38.44 -13.88
C LYS A 669 -12.58 -38.65 -12.38
N VAL A 670 -13.63 -38.49 -11.62
CA VAL A 670 -13.75 -39.07 -10.29
C VAL A 670 -13.73 -40.57 -10.54
N GLU A 671 -12.57 -41.19 -10.39
CA GLU A 671 -12.53 -42.60 -10.12
C GLU A 671 -13.21 -42.79 -8.76
N GLU A 672 -14.44 -43.26 -8.80
CA GLU A 672 -15.08 -43.96 -7.69
C GLU A 672 -14.20 -45.17 -7.40
N GLY A 673 -13.23 -44.96 -6.53
CA GLY A 673 -12.48 -46.06 -5.92
C GLY A 673 -13.46 -46.87 -5.08
N GLU A 674 -13.65 -48.12 -5.47
CA GLU A 674 -14.37 -49.15 -4.76
C GLU A 674 -14.07 -49.13 -3.25
N ALA A 675 -15.12 -49.22 -2.46
CA ALA A 675 -15.04 -49.33 -1.00
C ALA A 675 -14.24 -50.60 -0.65
N ALA A 676 -13.02 -50.41 -0.14
CA ALA A 676 -12.29 -51.50 0.51
C ALA A 676 -13.13 -51.89 1.76
N GLU A 677 -13.48 -53.15 1.86
CA GLU A 677 -14.07 -53.79 3.06
C GLU A 677 -13.09 -53.62 4.23
N GLY A 678 -13.44 -52.71 5.18
CA GLY A 678 -12.64 -52.42 6.35
C GLY A 678 -12.57 -50.98 6.79
N GLY A 679 -13.42 -50.16 6.33
CA GLY A 679 -14.04 -49.03 7.01
C GLY A 679 -13.20 -47.77 7.38
N TYR A 680 -11.86 -47.69 7.21
CA TYR A 680 -11.11 -46.48 7.58
C TYR A 680 -10.91 -45.55 6.38
N ARG A 681 -11.56 -44.37 6.40
CA ARG A 681 -11.26 -43.28 5.47
C ARG A 681 -10.29 -42.32 6.15
N PRO A 682 -9.09 -42.06 5.61
CA PRO A 682 -8.19 -41.09 6.20
C PRO A 682 -8.84 -39.69 6.20
N PRO A 683 -8.60 -38.88 7.27
CA PRO A 683 -9.16 -37.55 7.36
C PRO A 683 -8.68 -36.68 6.20
N ARG A 684 -9.58 -35.87 5.62
CA ARG A 684 -9.23 -34.92 4.55
C ARG A 684 -8.13 -33.98 5.05
N LYS A 685 -7.17 -33.65 4.19
CA LYS A 685 -6.07 -32.75 4.53
C LYS A 685 -6.62 -31.38 4.93
N ARG A 686 -6.20 -30.91 6.13
CA ARG A 686 -6.62 -29.60 6.65
C ARG A 686 -6.22 -28.48 5.69
N PRO A 687 -7.12 -27.58 5.26
CA PRO A 687 -6.77 -26.34 4.57
C PRO A 687 -5.87 -25.44 5.43
N ILE A 688 -5.15 -24.53 4.79
CA ILE A 688 -4.34 -23.52 5.49
C ILE A 688 -5.25 -22.62 6.33
N GLU A 689 -6.39 -22.24 5.78
CA GLU A 689 -7.40 -21.38 6.40
C GLU A 689 -8.69 -22.16 6.66
N LEU A 690 -9.27 -21.95 7.83
CA LEU A 690 -10.61 -22.45 8.17
C LEU A 690 -11.44 -21.31 8.76
N THR A 691 -12.64 -21.11 8.24
CA THR A 691 -13.60 -20.26 8.92
C THR A 691 -13.85 -20.79 10.33
N ALA A 692 -14.03 -19.91 11.30
CA ALA A 692 -14.23 -20.32 12.68
C ALA A 692 -15.33 -19.50 13.35
N ASP A 693 -16.18 -20.22 14.09
CA ASP A 693 -17.13 -19.60 15.00
C ASP A 693 -16.50 -19.45 16.40
N ILE A 694 -16.85 -18.36 17.07
CA ILE A 694 -16.39 -18.05 18.42
C ILE A 694 -17.53 -18.31 19.41
N VAL A 695 -17.29 -19.17 20.38
CA VAL A 695 -18.22 -19.43 21.48
C VAL A 695 -17.54 -19.09 22.80
N ARG A 696 -18.18 -18.25 23.61
CA ARG A 696 -17.69 -17.87 24.94
C ARG A 696 -18.50 -18.62 25.99
N PHE A 697 -17.83 -19.07 27.04
CA PHE A 697 -18.46 -19.78 28.15
C PHE A 697 -17.70 -19.55 29.45
N LYS A 698 -18.27 -19.95 30.56
CA LYS A 698 -17.61 -19.97 31.88
C LYS A 698 -17.05 -21.35 32.20
N ASN A 699 -15.85 -21.39 32.81
CA ASN A 699 -15.29 -22.55 33.46
C ASN A 699 -14.98 -22.17 34.91
N GLY A 700 -15.85 -22.57 35.85
CA GLY A 700 -15.88 -21.94 37.16
C GLY A 700 -16.30 -20.47 37.07
N GLU A 701 -15.50 -19.60 37.64
CA GLU A 701 -15.65 -18.13 37.56
C GLU A 701 -14.97 -17.50 36.38
N GLU A 702 -14.08 -18.22 35.69
CA GLU A 702 -13.26 -17.74 34.61
C GLU A 702 -13.98 -17.65 33.28
N ASP A 703 -13.66 -16.61 32.49
CA ASP A 703 -14.14 -16.45 31.12
C ASP A 703 -13.28 -17.25 30.13
N TRP A 704 -13.93 -18.13 29.38
CA TRP A 704 -13.30 -19.01 28.41
C TRP A 704 -13.86 -18.81 27.01
N ILE A 705 -13.05 -19.19 26.01
CA ILE A 705 -13.37 -19.09 24.60
C ILE A 705 -13.09 -20.39 23.87
N ALA A 706 -13.98 -20.73 22.95
CA ALA A 706 -13.77 -21.79 21.97
C ALA A 706 -13.78 -21.20 20.55
N PHE A 707 -12.79 -21.57 19.75
CA PHE A 707 -12.77 -21.36 18.30
C PHE A 707 -13.11 -22.69 17.63
N VAL A 708 -14.25 -22.76 16.95
CA VAL A 708 -14.68 -23.95 16.23
C VAL A 708 -14.40 -23.76 14.75
N GLY A 709 -13.36 -24.41 14.25
CA GLY A 709 -12.96 -24.35 12.83
C GLY A 709 -13.90 -25.21 11.98
N ILE A 710 -14.46 -24.62 10.93
CA ILE A 710 -15.48 -25.22 10.06
C ILE A 710 -14.86 -25.60 8.72
N TYR A 711 -15.08 -26.84 8.29
CA TYR A 711 -14.70 -27.33 6.98
C TYR A 711 -15.89 -28.02 6.30
N ASN A 712 -16.25 -27.53 5.09
CA ASN A 712 -17.45 -28.01 4.36
C ASN A 712 -18.72 -27.99 5.21
N GLY A 713 -18.96 -26.87 5.92
CA GLY A 713 -20.17 -26.69 6.73
C GLY A 713 -20.21 -27.47 8.05
N ARG A 714 -19.14 -28.20 8.39
CA ARG A 714 -19.07 -29.07 9.57
C ARG A 714 -17.91 -28.69 10.47
N PRO A 715 -18.05 -28.80 11.82
CA PRO A 715 -16.91 -28.71 12.73
C PRO A 715 -15.81 -29.69 12.36
N TYR A 716 -14.61 -29.16 12.20
CA TYR A 716 -13.41 -29.90 11.80
C TYR A 716 -12.35 -29.91 12.89
N GLU A 717 -12.27 -28.80 13.64
CA GLU A 717 -11.35 -28.66 14.76
C GLU A 717 -11.91 -27.67 15.79
N ILE A 718 -11.41 -27.76 17.01
CA ILE A 718 -11.75 -26.86 18.10
C ILE A 718 -10.49 -26.47 18.87
N PHE A 719 -10.39 -25.19 19.25
CA PHE A 719 -9.35 -24.65 20.12
C PHE A 719 -10.04 -23.98 21.30
N THR A 720 -9.60 -24.25 22.52
CA THR A 720 -10.22 -23.69 23.71
C THR A 720 -9.18 -23.19 24.70
N GLY A 721 -9.47 -22.08 25.35
CA GLY A 721 -8.61 -21.51 26.38
C GLY A 721 -9.29 -20.43 27.19
N LYS A 722 -8.63 -20.02 28.28
CA LYS A 722 -9.01 -18.92 29.15
C LYS A 722 -8.80 -17.61 28.40
N ILE A 723 -9.69 -16.65 28.62
CA ILE A 723 -9.53 -15.29 28.12
C ILE A 723 -8.67 -14.53 29.11
N GLU A 724 -7.43 -14.26 28.74
CA GLU A 724 -6.55 -13.34 29.46
C GLU A 724 -6.57 -12.01 28.71
N GLU A 725 -7.12 -10.96 29.35
CA GLU A 725 -7.35 -9.66 28.71
C GLU A 725 -6.08 -9.04 28.16
N ASP A 726 -4.94 -9.26 28.80
CA ASP A 726 -3.63 -8.75 28.37
C ASP A 726 -3.02 -9.52 27.18
N ALA A 727 -3.35 -10.81 27.04
CA ALA A 727 -2.77 -11.67 26.00
C ALA A 727 -3.69 -11.88 24.80
N MET A 728 -5.02 -11.78 24.98
CA MET A 728 -6.00 -12.08 23.94
C MET A 728 -7.27 -11.24 24.09
N PHE A 729 -7.28 -10.07 23.47
CA PHE A 729 -8.49 -9.25 23.43
C PHE A 729 -9.28 -9.47 22.14
N ILE A 730 -10.49 -10.03 22.26
CA ILE A 730 -11.47 -10.14 21.16
C ILE A 730 -12.78 -9.47 21.61
N PRO A 731 -13.23 -8.39 20.97
CA PRO A 731 -14.48 -7.73 21.33
C PRO A 731 -15.66 -8.71 21.40
N LYS A 732 -16.52 -8.57 22.42
CA LYS A 732 -17.67 -9.50 22.67
C LYS A 732 -18.61 -9.62 21.46
N LYS A 733 -18.68 -8.61 20.60
CA LYS A 733 -19.51 -8.59 19.38
C LYS A 733 -18.97 -9.50 18.27
N ILE A 734 -17.69 -9.85 18.29
CA ILE A 734 -17.08 -10.72 17.29
C ILE A 734 -17.44 -12.16 17.60
N LYS A 735 -18.17 -12.80 16.68
CA LYS A 735 -18.63 -14.19 16.79
C LYS A 735 -18.02 -15.11 15.73
N LYS A 736 -17.37 -14.57 14.71
CA LYS A 736 -16.77 -15.32 13.61
C LYS A 736 -15.39 -14.79 13.25
N GLY A 737 -14.55 -15.67 12.68
CA GLY A 737 -13.23 -15.34 12.19
C GLY A 737 -12.65 -16.46 11.34
N VAL A 738 -11.33 -16.51 11.24
CA VAL A 738 -10.58 -17.50 10.45
C VAL A 738 -9.42 -18.02 11.29
N ILE A 739 -9.23 -19.34 11.31
CA ILE A 739 -8.06 -19.97 11.91
C ILE A 739 -7.04 -20.28 10.80
N LEU A 740 -5.90 -19.62 10.88
CA LEU A 740 -4.77 -19.82 9.97
C LEU A 740 -3.80 -20.85 10.56
N LYS A 741 -3.40 -21.82 9.74
CA LYS A 741 -2.29 -22.71 10.07
C LYS A 741 -1.01 -22.15 9.44
N VAL A 742 -0.11 -21.68 10.28
CA VAL A 742 1.21 -21.20 9.90
C VAL A 742 2.22 -22.30 10.21
N VAL A 743 3.12 -22.57 9.27
CA VAL A 743 4.26 -23.49 9.47
C VAL A 743 5.51 -22.63 9.42
N ASP A 744 6.30 -22.63 10.50
CA ASP A 744 7.54 -21.87 10.56
C ASP A 744 8.68 -22.58 9.77
N SER A 745 9.82 -21.91 9.64
CA SER A 745 10.99 -22.44 8.92
C SER A 745 11.49 -23.78 9.44
N ASP A 746 11.27 -24.06 10.75
CA ASP A 746 11.67 -25.29 11.42
C ASP A 746 10.62 -26.40 11.26
N GLY A 747 9.59 -26.19 10.43
CA GLY A 747 8.47 -27.11 10.24
C GLY A 747 7.49 -27.17 11.43
N ARG A 748 7.63 -26.29 12.43
CA ARG A 748 6.73 -26.21 13.58
C ARG A 748 5.42 -25.56 13.17
N LYS A 749 4.31 -26.14 13.59
CA LYS A 749 2.96 -25.67 13.27
C LYS A 749 2.49 -24.67 14.33
N ARG A 750 2.04 -23.50 13.88
CA ARG A 750 1.39 -22.48 14.69
C ARG A 750 -0.02 -22.24 14.16
N TYR A 751 -0.94 -21.88 15.02
CA TYR A 751 -2.30 -21.54 14.66
C TYR A 751 -2.57 -20.11 15.12
N ASP A 752 -3.00 -19.27 14.19
CA ASP A 752 -3.35 -17.87 14.43
C ASP A 752 -4.84 -17.69 14.19
N PHE A 753 -5.49 -16.81 14.94
CA PHE A 753 -6.89 -16.48 14.73
C PHE A 753 -7.01 -15.06 14.19
N GLN A 754 -7.79 -14.91 13.12
CA GLN A 754 -8.05 -13.60 12.50
C GLN A 754 -9.53 -13.28 12.54
N TYR A 755 -9.86 -12.03 12.85
CA TYR A 755 -11.22 -11.51 12.76
C TYR A 755 -11.23 -10.10 12.20
N LYS A 756 -12.36 -9.71 11.61
CA LYS A 756 -12.57 -8.32 11.18
C LYS A 756 -13.28 -7.54 12.27
N ASP A 757 -12.77 -6.37 12.59
CA ASP A 757 -13.43 -5.44 13.50
C ASP A 757 -14.60 -4.70 12.83
N LYS A 758 -15.26 -3.81 13.57
CA LYS A 758 -16.39 -3.01 13.06
C LYS A 758 -16.04 -2.07 11.91
N TYR A 759 -14.74 -1.83 11.70
CA TYR A 759 -14.22 -0.97 10.63
C TYR A 759 -13.70 -1.79 9.43
N GLY A 760 -13.81 -3.13 9.49
CA GLY A 760 -13.34 -4.03 8.44
C GLY A 760 -11.84 -4.38 8.51
N TYR A 761 -11.11 -3.90 9.53
CA TYR A 761 -9.72 -4.26 9.72
C TYR A 761 -9.56 -5.69 10.21
N THR A 762 -8.62 -6.41 9.62
CA THR A 762 -8.29 -7.77 10.05
C THR A 762 -7.32 -7.68 11.24
N ASN A 763 -7.79 -8.11 12.39
CA ASN A 763 -6.99 -8.27 13.61
C ASN A 763 -6.51 -9.71 13.69
N THR A 764 -5.24 -9.93 14.01
CA THR A 764 -4.64 -11.26 14.12
C THR A 764 -4.17 -11.51 15.55
N ILE A 765 -4.63 -12.61 16.12
CA ILE A 765 -4.10 -13.16 17.38
C ILE A 765 -3.17 -14.30 17.00
N GLY A 766 -1.87 -14.07 17.16
CA GLY A 766 -0.84 -15.03 16.79
C GLY A 766 -0.67 -16.13 17.84
N GLY A 767 -0.49 -17.36 17.37
CA GLY A 767 -0.07 -18.48 18.22
C GLY A 767 -1.10 -18.89 19.29
N ILE A 768 -2.40 -18.94 18.96
CA ILE A 768 -3.45 -19.33 19.92
C ILE A 768 -3.13 -20.64 20.66
N SER A 769 -2.37 -21.54 20.04
CA SER A 769 -1.90 -22.78 20.63
C SER A 769 -0.87 -22.57 21.76
N ARG A 770 -0.25 -21.39 21.83
CA ARG A 770 0.75 -21.05 22.87
C ARG A 770 0.12 -20.28 24.02
N LEU A 771 -1.04 -19.65 23.76
CA LEU A 771 -1.78 -18.84 24.74
C LEU A 771 -2.66 -19.71 25.66
N PHE A 772 -2.96 -20.94 25.27
CA PHE A 772 -3.90 -21.79 25.98
C PHE A 772 -3.20 -22.78 26.90
N ASP A 773 -3.83 -23.07 28.05
CA ASP A 773 -3.39 -24.09 28.99
C ASP A 773 -3.17 -25.43 28.28
N LYS A 774 -2.03 -26.08 28.57
CA LYS A 774 -1.58 -27.31 27.87
C LYS A 774 -2.52 -28.50 28.05
N GLN A 775 -3.17 -28.62 29.18
CA GLN A 775 -4.10 -29.72 29.47
C GLN A 775 -5.35 -29.61 28.60
N PHE A 776 -5.99 -28.45 28.64
CA PHE A 776 -7.22 -28.21 27.85
C PHE A 776 -6.92 -28.09 26.35
N TRP A 777 -5.73 -27.62 25.98
CA TRP A 777 -5.23 -27.71 24.61
C TRP A 777 -5.16 -29.15 24.11
N ASN A 778 -4.68 -30.10 24.94
CA ASN A 778 -4.57 -31.51 24.56
C ASN A 778 -5.96 -32.15 24.42
N TYR A 779 -6.91 -31.85 25.30
CA TYR A 779 -8.31 -32.30 25.15
C TYR A 779 -8.96 -31.76 23.88
N ALA A 780 -8.79 -30.46 23.57
CA ALA A 780 -9.27 -29.85 22.34
C ALA A 780 -8.64 -30.50 21.09
N LYS A 781 -7.36 -30.88 21.16
CA LYS A 781 -6.66 -31.59 20.09
C LYS A 781 -7.21 -33.00 19.86
N LEU A 782 -7.53 -33.75 20.90
CA LEU A 782 -8.17 -35.06 20.79
C LEU A 782 -9.58 -34.94 20.18
N ILE A 783 -10.38 -33.98 20.64
CA ILE A 783 -11.70 -33.72 20.07
C ILE A 783 -11.59 -33.34 18.59
N SER A 784 -10.62 -32.50 18.23
CA SER A 784 -10.33 -32.16 16.84
C SER A 784 -9.97 -33.38 16.00
N GLY A 785 -9.23 -34.33 16.58
CA GLY A 785 -8.93 -35.62 15.95
C GLY A 785 -10.19 -36.44 15.65
N VAL A 786 -11.08 -36.51 16.58
CA VAL A 786 -12.38 -37.20 16.43
C VAL A 786 -13.28 -36.54 15.38
N LEU A 787 -13.36 -35.22 15.40
CA LEU A 787 -14.10 -34.40 14.40
C LEU A 787 -13.57 -34.64 12.97
N ARG A 788 -12.26 -34.65 12.81
CA ARG A 788 -11.58 -34.87 11.51
C ARG A 788 -11.83 -36.23 10.92
N ASN A 789 -11.93 -37.23 11.78
CA ASN A 789 -12.25 -38.61 11.38
C ASN A 789 -13.74 -38.86 11.12
N GLY A 790 -14.59 -37.82 11.16
CA GLY A 790 -15.97 -37.90 10.67
C GLY A 790 -17.00 -38.43 11.69
N MET A 791 -16.63 -38.55 12.97
CA MET A 791 -17.63 -38.99 14.01
C MET A 791 -18.82 -38.02 14.01
N PRO A 792 -20.07 -38.49 13.99
CA PRO A 792 -21.27 -37.65 14.06
C PRO A 792 -21.21 -36.65 15.23
N ILE A 793 -21.66 -35.43 15.02
CA ILE A 793 -21.51 -34.34 16.03
C ILE A 793 -22.26 -34.73 17.33
N LEU A 794 -23.39 -35.39 17.22
CA LEU A 794 -24.12 -35.90 18.40
C LEU A 794 -23.27 -36.86 19.22
N ASP A 795 -22.55 -37.80 18.56
CA ASP A 795 -21.72 -38.77 19.24
C ASP A 795 -20.48 -38.11 19.86
N VAL A 796 -19.90 -37.08 19.18
CA VAL A 796 -18.82 -36.25 19.74
C VAL A 796 -19.28 -35.49 20.98
N VAL A 797 -20.48 -34.92 20.99
CA VAL A 797 -21.07 -34.25 22.14
C VAL A 797 -21.29 -35.22 23.27
N THR A 798 -21.86 -36.39 22.97
CA THR A 798 -22.09 -37.48 23.97
C THR A 798 -20.76 -37.93 24.60
N LEU A 799 -19.72 -38.09 23.79
CA LEU A 799 -18.37 -38.41 24.25
C LEU A 799 -17.82 -37.33 25.22
N ILE A 800 -17.97 -36.04 24.85
CA ILE A 800 -17.54 -34.94 25.71
C ILE A 800 -18.29 -34.91 27.03
N GLU A 801 -19.60 -35.11 26.99
CA GLU A 801 -20.49 -35.17 28.19
C GLU A 801 -20.17 -36.36 29.10
N SER A 802 -19.62 -37.44 28.58
CA SER A 802 -19.19 -38.61 29.34
C SER A 802 -17.84 -38.45 30.04
N LEU A 803 -17.06 -37.42 29.72
CA LEU A 803 -15.74 -37.18 30.34
C LEU A 803 -15.91 -36.91 31.85
N GLN A 804 -15.16 -37.59 32.68
CA GLN A 804 -15.08 -37.32 34.11
C GLN A 804 -13.95 -36.31 34.38
N LEU A 805 -14.34 -35.10 34.75
CA LEU A 805 -13.44 -34.02 35.16
C LEU A 805 -13.80 -33.61 36.57
N ASP A 806 -12.81 -33.13 37.34
CA ASP A 806 -12.86 -32.90 38.80
C ASP A 806 -13.89 -31.83 39.30
N SER A 807 -14.90 -31.48 38.54
CA SER A 807 -15.93 -30.50 38.93
C SER A 807 -17.33 -30.91 38.48
N GLU A 808 -18.30 -30.90 39.41
CA GLU A 808 -19.72 -31.11 39.18
C GLU A 808 -20.52 -29.82 38.87
N SER A 809 -19.86 -28.69 38.77
CA SER A 809 -20.49 -27.40 38.46
C SER A 809 -21.14 -27.36 37.09
N ILE A 810 -22.21 -26.58 36.92
CA ILE A 810 -22.85 -26.30 35.64
C ILE A 810 -21.86 -25.55 34.67
N ASN A 811 -21.03 -24.72 35.24
CA ASN A 811 -20.00 -23.97 34.50
C ASN A 811 -18.68 -24.76 34.50
N THR A 812 -18.57 -25.71 33.58
CA THR A 812 -17.33 -26.48 33.37
C THR A 812 -16.86 -26.34 31.93
N TRP A 813 -15.55 -26.56 31.71
CA TRP A 813 -14.96 -26.64 30.38
C TRP A 813 -15.73 -27.64 29.51
N LYS A 814 -16.06 -28.81 30.06
CA LYS A 814 -16.82 -29.89 29.38
C LYS A 814 -18.14 -29.36 28.85
N ASN A 815 -18.93 -28.72 29.69
CA ASN A 815 -20.26 -28.20 29.33
C ASN A 815 -20.14 -27.03 28.33
N GLY A 816 -19.10 -26.21 28.43
CA GLY A 816 -18.81 -25.12 27.49
C GLY A 816 -18.49 -25.64 26.09
N VAL A 817 -17.62 -26.64 25.99
CA VAL A 817 -17.26 -27.28 24.72
C VAL A 817 -18.41 -28.05 24.10
N ALA A 818 -19.15 -28.81 24.90
CA ALA A 818 -20.36 -29.49 24.45
C ALA A 818 -21.37 -28.49 23.87
N ARG A 819 -21.59 -27.35 24.55
CA ARG A 819 -22.49 -26.28 24.06
C ARG A 819 -21.98 -25.68 22.75
N ALA A 820 -20.68 -25.49 22.60
CA ALA A 820 -20.06 -24.97 21.38
C ALA A 820 -20.29 -25.91 20.19
N LEU A 821 -20.38 -27.22 20.41
CA LEU A 821 -20.60 -28.19 19.33
C LEU A 821 -22.07 -28.51 19.11
N LYS A 822 -22.94 -28.42 20.12
CA LYS A 822 -24.39 -28.69 20.00
C LYS A 822 -25.08 -27.83 18.94
N GLN A 823 -24.60 -26.61 18.67
CA GLN A 823 -25.18 -25.73 17.66
C GLN A 823 -25.08 -26.27 16.23
N TYR A 824 -24.26 -27.30 16.00
CA TYR A 824 -24.09 -27.94 14.69
C TYR A 824 -24.85 -29.27 14.57
N ILE A 825 -25.66 -29.65 15.58
CA ILE A 825 -26.55 -30.80 15.48
C ILE A 825 -27.80 -30.36 14.69
N ALA A 826 -28.10 -31.08 13.61
CA ALA A 826 -29.25 -30.76 12.77
C ALA A 826 -30.57 -30.84 13.53
N ASN A 827 -31.48 -29.88 13.28
CA ASN A 827 -32.85 -29.96 13.83
C ASN A 827 -33.54 -31.26 13.36
N GLY A 828 -34.27 -31.90 14.26
CA GLY A 828 -34.94 -33.19 14.02
C GLY A 828 -34.04 -34.41 14.30
N THR A 829 -32.76 -34.22 14.67
CA THR A 829 -31.90 -35.34 15.09
C THR A 829 -32.47 -36.01 16.34
N LYS A 830 -32.77 -37.32 16.28
CA LYS A 830 -33.30 -38.10 17.40
C LYS A 830 -32.26 -38.24 18.51
N VAL A 831 -32.71 -38.09 19.75
CA VAL A 831 -31.94 -38.36 20.98
C VAL A 831 -32.20 -39.79 21.42
N LYS A 832 -31.15 -40.49 21.85
CA LYS A 832 -31.28 -41.92 22.30
C LYS A 832 -31.96 -42.07 23.66
N GLU A 833 -32.10 -41.00 24.43
CA GLU A 833 -32.74 -40.98 25.76
C GLU A 833 -34.23 -40.88 25.65
N LYS A 834 -34.94 -41.49 26.62
CA LYS A 834 -36.41 -41.32 26.79
C LYS A 834 -36.70 -39.94 27.40
N CYS A 835 -37.83 -39.37 27.02
CA CYS A 835 -38.26 -38.10 27.62
C CYS A 835 -38.48 -38.29 29.14
N PRO A 836 -37.81 -37.51 30.01
CA PRO A 836 -37.95 -37.65 31.43
C PRO A 836 -39.35 -37.26 31.95
N ASN A 837 -40.12 -36.51 31.16
CA ASN A 837 -41.47 -36.08 31.55
C ASN A 837 -42.56 -37.07 31.14
N CYS A 838 -42.51 -37.69 29.95
CA CYS A 838 -43.56 -38.56 29.46
C CYS A 838 -43.13 -40.02 29.16
N GLY A 839 -41.81 -40.32 29.32
CA GLY A 839 -41.28 -41.67 29.09
C GLY A 839 -41.17 -42.07 27.60
N GLN A 840 -41.61 -41.25 26.67
CA GLN A 840 -41.63 -41.55 25.23
C GLN A 840 -40.26 -41.32 24.58
N GLU A 841 -39.91 -42.07 23.52
CA GLU A 841 -38.67 -41.95 22.74
C GLU A 841 -38.83 -40.93 21.59
N THR A 842 -39.40 -39.77 21.90
CA THR A 842 -39.70 -38.72 20.91
C THR A 842 -38.91 -37.43 21.13
N LEU A 843 -37.77 -37.51 21.83
CA LEU A 843 -36.85 -36.38 21.97
C LEU A 843 -36.10 -36.17 20.66
N VAL A 844 -36.15 -34.94 20.17
CA VAL A 844 -35.37 -34.50 18.98
C VAL A 844 -34.68 -33.17 19.28
N TYR A 845 -33.53 -32.92 18.64
CA TYR A 845 -32.88 -31.62 18.71
C TYR A 845 -33.69 -30.58 17.94
N GLN A 846 -34.03 -29.46 18.59
CA GLN A 846 -34.53 -28.24 17.98
C GLN A 846 -33.74 -27.05 18.55
N ASN A 847 -33.11 -26.24 17.69
CA ASN A 847 -32.28 -25.07 18.07
C ASN A 847 -31.24 -25.41 19.15
N SER A 848 -30.49 -26.48 18.93
CA SER A 848 -29.43 -26.98 19.84
C SER A 848 -29.93 -27.59 21.16
N CYS A 849 -31.24 -27.78 21.32
CA CYS A 849 -31.86 -28.31 22.54
C CYS A 849 -32.69 -29.55 22.26
N PRO A 850 -32.61 -30.59 23.11
CA PRO A 850 -33.55 -31.71 23.05
C PRO A 850 -34.98 -31.27 23.46
N VAL A 851 -35.94 -31.45 22.57
CA VAL A 851 -37.36 -31.15 22.77
C VAL A 851 -38.17 -32.42 22.52
N CYS A 852 -39.10 -32.73 23.41
CA CYS A 852 -40.00 -33.87 23.23
C CYS A 852 -41.16 -33.51 22.31
N MET A 853 -41.29 -34.22 21.21
CA MET A 853 -42.35 -34.00 20.23
C MET A 853 -43.74 -34.45 20.71
N SER A 854 -43.81 -35.26 21.80
CA SER A 854 -45.07 -35.77 22.35
C SER A 854 -45.65 -34.90 23.47
N CYS A 855 -44.82 -34.30 24.30
CA CYS A 855 -45.31 -33.56 25.48
C CYS A 855 -44.75 -32.12 25.58
N GLY A 856 -43.94 -31.67 24.61
CA GLY A 856 -43.35 -30.32 24.59
C GLY A 856 -42.24 -30.09 25.62
N TYR A 857 -41.84 -31.10 26.38
CA TYR A 857 -40.75 -30.98 27.34
C TYR A 857 -39.45 -30.52 26.62
N SER A 858 -38.78 -29.53 27.17
CA SER A 858 -37.47 -29.07 26.70
C SER A 858 -36.41 -29.18 27.81
N LYS A 859 -35.26 -29.80 27.50
CA LYS A 859 -34.16 -29.98 28.46
C LYS A 859 -33.41 -28.64 28.75
N CYS A 860 -33.69 -27.56 27.99
CA CYS A 860 -33.00 -26.27 28.12
C CYS A 860 -33.90 -25.16 28.76
N GLY A 861 -35.09 -25.50 29.23
CA GLY A 861 -35.97 -24.54 29.90
C GLY A 861 -36.91 -23.81 28.95
#